data_fcb79fbd22d5f19caad1a99874b01067
#
_entry.id   fcb79fbd22d5f19caad1a99874b01067
#
_cell.length_a   1.000
_cell.length_b   1.000
_cell.length_c   1.000
_cell.angle_alpha   90.00
_cell.angle_beta   90.00
_cell.angle_gamma   90.00
#
_symmetry.space_group_name_H-M   'P 1'
#
loop_
_entity.id
_entity.type
_entity.pdbx_description
1 polymer ?
#
loop_
_entity_poly.entity_id
_entity_poly.type
_entity_poly.pdbx_seq_one_letter_code
_entity_poly.pdbx_strand_id
1 'polypeptide(L)'
;MLSPLPRLFSSLALCLALSTTARAQDSPNLYTMGSSTSAPTTWDGLDYSGMPWVCNVSSPYHLKSGLAGRHLFVWPSHGRYFDGERWKWQRPILFCTTEDLLSQSFVFPYLIPMLENAGAVVYTPRERDAQTEEAVVDNDHPTSEGQYVERDATGKAWRTADVPGFGLPHRHLTDNDQPFRNGTSRCIATSRRNEPRAEASWTPNLARRGRYAVYVSYTTLPDAVDDAHYTVHHSGGKTEFRVNQRMGGGTWLYLGTFLFEAGENEQARVVLDNASTHKGHVSADAVRFGGGMGIASRSMPQITISPDSIFTYNYPRTGQTSGLSRRLEGARYYAQWAGLPDTLYRHRDETSDYNGDLRARAHLLNYLGGGSPFMPDTLGARVPFELSFALHTDAGFNRNGSIYGTLGLFTGVNEQGDSLYRTGTARRTSLDYARRVMTNLHNDVTRTYGTDWHLRELFDKNYAETRMPEVPSMILELLAHQNFTDMKFAHDPNFKFTASRAIYKAMLQYVSAMHGEPQPAIQPLPVNTFSARLVKGQDAVQLSWHSTEDSLETSATPTDYIVYTRTPNTDFDNGRLTGGRAAVTLPVVPGIHYIYKVAALNAGGRSFDSPELSVYCARGHRNATAPEVLVVDAFNRLSGPARIETADSLGFDLSADCGVPRGYTLALIGKQTNFDRQSMGGEGPRSLGHGGSEWLGRRIAGNNFDGSETHTTAIIEAAPHVSVSSTCVDAFNGLSEKQLSAYRLIDYAAGLERDAPHNLRPYKAIPVAARRQLQHFQS
;
A
#
# COMPACT_ATOMS: atom_id res chain seq x y z
N MET A 1 63.74 -3.10 13.13
CA MET A 1 63.39 -3.70 11.81
C MET A 1 61.88 -3.63 11.68
N LEU A 2 61.45 -2.75 10.80
CA LEU A 2 60.07 -2.37 10.58
C LEU A 2 59.37 -3.39 9.68
N SER A 3 58.24 -3.93 10.10
CA SER A 3 57.32 -4.63 9.21
C SER A 3 56.10 -3.73 8.92
N PRO A 4 55.60 -3.67 7.69
CA PRO A 4 54.56 -2.75 7.31
C PRO A 4 53.15 -3.34 7.55
N LEU A 5 52.27 -2.54 8.13
CA LEU A 5 50.85 -2.76 8.24
C LEU A 5 50.19 -2.67 6.84
N PRO A 6 49.20 -3.49 6.54
CA PRO A 6 48.43 -3.35 5.31
C PRO A 6 47.37 -2.24 5.46
N ARG A 7 47.32 -1.38 4.49
CA ARG A 7 46.33 -0.31 4.34
C ARG A 7 44.95 -0.88 4.11
N LEU A 8 44.02 -0.67 5.03
CA LEU A 8 42.60 -0.76 4.79
C LEU A 8 42.18 0.42 3.86
N PHE A 9 41.88 0.13 2.61
CA PHE A 9 41.19 1.07 1.77
C PHE A 9 39.71 1.02 2.09
N SER A 10 39.21 2.07 2.70
CA SER A 10 37.81 2.33 2.91
C SER A 10 37.16 2.68 1.57
N SER A 11 36.23 1.86 1.13
CA SER A 11 35.33 2.09 -0.03
C SER A 11 34.23 3.14 0.26
N LEU A 12 34.61 4.25 0.89
CA LEU A 12 33.69 5.35 1.26
C LEU A 12 33.77 6.55 0.29
N ALA A 13 34.36 6.38 -0.89
CA ALA A 13 34.74 7.51 -1.73
C ALA A 13 34.10 7.57 -3.12
N LEU A 14 32.90 7.00 -3.31
CA LEU A 14 32.26 7.10 -4.65
C LEU A 14 30.92 7.82 -4.69
N CYS A 15 30.44 8.38 -3.59
CA CYS A 15 29.23 9.26 -3.59
C CYS A 15 29.53 10.75 -3.31
N LEU A 16 30.79 11.14 -3.09
CA LEU A 16 31.14 12.51 -2.66
C LEU A 16 31.92 13.33 -3.71
N ALA A 17 32.02 12.92 -4.95
CA ALA A 17 32.84 13.60 -5.95
C ALA A 17 32.08 14.18 -7.13
N LEU A 18 30.90 14.77 -6.93
CA LEU A 18 30.22 15.56 -7.97
C LEU A 18 29.66 16.91 -7.48
N SER A 19 30.26 17.52 -6.46
CA SER A 19 30.06 18.94 -6.18
C SER A 19 31.27 19.76 -6.66
N THR A 20 31.63 19.67 -7.93
CA THR A 20 32.43 20.68 -8.60
C THR A 20 31.49 21.56 -9.38
N THR A 21 31.52 22.85 -9.06
CA THR A 21 30.94 23.96 -9.78
C THR A 21 31.08 23.79 -11.30
N ALA A 22 30.09 23.19 -11.94
CA ALA A 22 29.95 23.27 -13.38
C ALA A 22 29.36 24.66 -13.69
N ARG A 23 30.18 25.54 -14.29
CA ARG A 23 29.71 26.69 -15.04
C ARG A 23 28.72 26.19 -16.11
N ALA A 24 27.64 26.95 -16.31
CA ALA A 24 26.74 26.76 -17.43
C ALA A 24 27.56 26.74 -18.73
N GLN A 25 27.84 25.53 -19.21
CA GLN A 25 28.12 25.24 -20.58
C GLN A 25 26.88 24.60 -21.17
N ASP A 26 26.49 25.09 -22.32
CA ASP A 26 25.34 24.67 -23.10
C ASP A 26 25.16 23.15 -22.96
N SER A 27 24.08 22.76 -22.31
CA SER A 27 23.68 21.36 -22.18
C SER A 27 23.53 20.82 -23.61
N PRO A 28 24.25 19.75 -24.01
CA PRO A 28 23.95 19.13 -25.27
C PRO A 28 22.48 18.71 -25.21
N ASN A 29 21.71 19.17 -26.19
CA ASN A 29 20.31 18.85 -26.39
C ASN A 29 20.16 17.33 -26.28
N LEU A 30 19.76 16.81 -25.10
CA LEU A 30 19.45 15.38 -24.85
C LEU A 30 18.34 14.85 -25.79
N TYR A 31 17.79 15.72 -26.62
CA TYR A 31 16.70 15.45 -27.56
C TYR A 31 17.17 15.09 -28.97
N THR A 32 18.47 15.13 -29.26
CA THR A 32 19.05 14.80 -30.54
C THR A 32 19.98 13.60 -30.49
N MET A 33 19.64 12.54 -29.77
CA MET A 33 20.26 11.26 -30.04
C MET A 33 19.51 10.57 -31.16
N GLY A 34 20.24 10.22 -32.19
CA GLY A 34 19.84 9.83 -33.51
C GLY A 34 18.63 8.91 -33.62
N SER A 35 17.78 9.27 -34.54
CA SER A 35 16.74 8.45 -35.13
C SER A 35 17.35 7.18 -35.73
N SER A 36 17.43 6.12 -34.97
CA SER A 36 17.61 4.80 -35.55
C SER A 36 17.17 3.70 -34.58
N THR A 37 15.90 3.58 -34.40
CA THR A 37 15.26 2.27 -34.24
C THR A 37 13.80 2.42 -34.62
N SER A 38 13.40 1.71 -35.63
CA SER A 38 12.00 1.42 -35.99
C SER A 38 11.32 0.54 -34.93
N ALA A 39 11.91 0.35 -33.76
CA ALA A 39 11.37 -0.45 -32.70
C ALA A 39 10.15 0.25 -32.07
N PRO A 40 9.03 -0.48 -31.82
CA PRO A 40 7.84 0.08 -31.25
C PRO A 40 8.10 0.66 -29.85
N THR A 41 7.45 1.79 -29.56
CA THR A 41 7.43 2.45 -28.23
C THR A 41 6.15 2.18 -27.47
N THR A 42 5.29 1.32 -28.01
CA THR A 42 4.08 0.77 -27.41
C THR A 42 4.14 -0.75 -27.43
N TRP A 43 3.16 -1.43 -26.83
CA TRP A 43 3.09 -2.89 -26.88
C TRP A 43 2.78 -3.46 -28.27
N ASP A 44 2.42 -2.60 -29.24
CA ASP A 44 2.17 -2.99 -30.64
C ASP A 44 1.19 -4.18 -30.79
N GLY A 45 0.08 -4.10 -30.06
CA GLY A 45 -0.95 -5.16 -30.04
C GLY A 45 -0.65 -6.33 -29.10
N LEU A 46 0.49 -6.34 -28.41
CA LEU A 46 0.74 -7.28 -27.32
C LEU A 46 -0.17 -6.96 -26.14
N ASP A 47 -0.97 -7.94 -25.73
CA ASP A 47 -1.90 -7.80 -24.61
C ASP A 47 -2.05 -9.11 -23.83
N TYR A 48 -2.52 -8.99 -22.59
CA TYR A 48 -2.98 -10.08 -21.76
C TYR A 48 -4.50 -9.95 -21.52
N SER A 49 -5.27 -10.74 -22.23
CA SER A 49 -6.75 -10.75 -22.16
C SER A 49 -7.34 -11.87 -21.29
N GLY A 50 -6.49 -12.62 -20.57
CA GLY A 50 -6.89 -13.69 -19.68
C GLY A 50 -7.45 -13.19 -18.33
N MET A 51 -7.86 -14.14 -17.47
CA MET A 51 -8.22 -13.82 -16.09
C MET A 51 -7.02 -13.21 -15.35
N PRO A 52 -7.19 -12.07 -14.65
CA PRO A 52 -6.13 -11.52 -13.84
C PRO A 52 -5.69 -12.50 -12.76
N TRP A 53 -4.53 -12.27 -12.16
CA TRP A 53 -4.00 -13.16 -11.12
C TRP A 53 -4.98 -13.36 -9.98
N VAL A 54 -5.68 -12.27 -9.57
CA VAL A 54 -6.74 -12.31 -8.57
C VAL A 54 -7.86 -11.35 -8.95
N CYS A 55 -9.11 -11.75 -8.69
CA CYS A 55 -10.31 -10.94 -8.90
C CYS A 55 -11.26 -11.11 -7.72
N ASN A 56 -11.67 -10.02 -7.08
CA ASN A 56 -12.73 -10.02 -6.06
C ASN A 56 -14.09 -10.08 -6.76
N VAL A 57 -14.74 -11.25 -6.69
CA VAL A 57 -16.06 -11.47 -7.33
C VAL A 57 -17.23 -11.11 -6.44
N SER A 58 -17.00 -10.77 -5.17
CA SER A 58 -18.03 -10.20 -4.28
C SER A 58 -18.21 -8.71 -4.47
N SER A 59 -17.32 -8.03 -5.19
CA SER A 59 -17.47 -6.61 -5.53
C SER A 59 -18.74 -6.41 -6.40
N PRO A 60 -19.62 -5.47 -6.04
CA PRO A 60 -20.84 -5.24 -6.81
C PRO A 60 -20.62 -4.48 -8.13
N TYR A 61 -19.36 -4.12 -8.43
CA TYR A 61 -18.97 -3.46 -9.68
C TYR A 61 -17.73 -4.12 -10.30
N HIS A 62 -17.60 -4.00 -11.62
CA HIS A 62 -16.43 -4.49 -12.35
C HIS A 62 -16.00 -3.44 -13.38
N LEU A 63 -14.75 -3.06 -13.29
CA LEU A 63 -14.11 -2.15 -14.24
C LEU A 63 -13.73 -2.91 -15.51
N LYS A 64 -13.73 -2.23 -16.67
CA LYS A 64 -13.50 -2.86 -17.98
C LYS A 64 -12.43 -2.16 -18.82
N SER A 65 -11.84 -1.08 -18.31
CA SER A 65 -10.88 -0.24 -19.05
C SER A 65 -9.81 0.30 -18.12
N GLY A 66 -8.83 0.95 -18.68
CA GLY A 66 -7.72 1.54 -17.95
C GLY A 66 -6.86 0.48 -17.27
N LEU A 67 -6.79 0.49 -15.93
CA LEU A 67 -5.99 -0.47 -15.17
C LEU A 67 -6.75 -1.76 -14.81
N ALA A 68 -7.98 -1.95 -15.27
CA ALA A 68 -8.78 -3.13 -14.96
C ALA A 68 -8.07 -4.43 -15.38
N GLY A 69 -7.71 -5.27 -14.40
CA GLY A 69 -7.00 -6.53 -14.62
C GLY A 69 -5.52 -6.41 -15.03
N ARG A 70 -4.95 -5.18 -15.11
CA ARG A 70 -3.52 -4.95 -15.38
C ARG A 70 -2.69 -5.28 -14.15
N HIS A 71 -1.46 -5.77 -14.37
CA HIS A 71 -0.55 -6.18 -13.30
C HIS A 71 0.60 -5.21 -13.20
N LEU A 72 0.77 -4.61 -12.01
CA LEU A 72 1.78 -3.58 -11.75
C LEU A 72 2.69 -4.00 -10.60
N PHE A 73 3.97 -3.64 -10.70
CA PHE A 73 4.96 -3.94 -9.68
C PHE A 73 5.49 -2.64 -9.07
N VAL A 74 5.13 -2.37 -7.81
CA VAL A 74 5.39 -1.08 -7.15
C VAL A 74 6.13 -1.29 -5.84
N TRP A 75 7.19 -0.52 -5.60
CA TRP A 75 7.88 -0.59 -4.30
C TRP A 75 8.27 0.78 -3.75
N PRO A 76 8.23 0.93 -2.41
CA PRO A 76 8.93 2.00 -1.72
C PRO A 76 10.43 1.68 -1.71
N SER A 77 11.25 2.69 -1.57
CA SER A 77 12.71 2.66 -1.68
C SER A 77 13.42 1.48 -0.99
N HIS A 78 13.99 1.75 0.14
CA HIS A 78 14.86 0.84 0.91
C HIS A 78 14.10 0.25 2.11
N GLY A 79 14.80 -0.57 2.91
CA GLY A 79 14.34 -1.10 4.18
C GLY A 79 15.50 -1.49 5.06
N ARG A 80 15.20 -1.92 6.27
CA ARG A 80 16.22 -2.35 7.21
C ARG A 80 16.96 -3.58 6.68
N TYR A 81 18.28 -3.55 6.76
CA TYR A 81 19.16 -4.60 6.25
C TYR A 81 20.31 -4.91 7.20
N PHE A 82 20.94 -6.06 7.02
CA PHE A 82 22.14 -6.48 7.75
C PHE A 82 23.39 -6.07 6.95
N ASP A 83 24.28 -5.26 7.56
CA ASP A 83 25.45 -4.72 6.88
C ASP A 83 26.72 -5.60 6.98
N GLY A 84 26.57 -6.79 7.55
CA GLY A 84 27.66 -7.71 7.86
C GLY A 84 28.01 -7.75 9.35
N GLU A 85 27.62 -6.74 10.13
CA GLU A 85 27.85 -6.65 11.57
C GLU A 85 26.54 -6.50 12.35
N ARG A 86 25.62 -5.67 11.85
CA ARG A 86 24.38 -5.30 12.54
C ARG A 86 23.25 -4.96 11.57
N TRP A 87 22.04 -4.97 12.08
CA TRP A 87 20.86 -4.46 11.38
C TRP A 87 20.83 -2.92 11.42
N LYS A 88 20.68 -2.27 10.26
CA LYS A 88 20.57 -0.81 10.15
C LYS A 88 19.66 -0.37 8.99
N TRP A 89 19.33 0.90 8.96
CA TRP A 89 18.69 1.54 7.81
C TRP A 89 19.71 1.80 6.71
N GLN A 90 19.27 1.81 5.46
CA GLN A 90 20.15 2.15 4.34
C GLN A 90 20.45 3.66 4.30
N ARG A 91 19.51 4.46 4.79
CA ARG A 91 19.63 5.93 4.79
C ARG A 91 19.62 6.50 6.19
N PRO A 92 20.19 7.72 6.36
CA PRO A 92 20.29 8.36 7.67
C PRO A 92 18.91 8.73 8.23
N ILE A 93 18.83 8.89 9.55
CA ILE A 93 17.65 9.42 10.23
C ILE A 93 17.76 10.93 10.24
N LEU A 94 16.92 11.58 9.43
CA LEU A 94 16.82 13.04 9.33
C LEU A 94 15.37 13.49 9.41
N PHE A 95 15.11 14.63 10.05
CA PHE A 95 13.78 15.21 10.16
C PHE A 95 12.71 14.20 10.65
N CYS A 96 13.05 13.47 11.72
CA CYS A 96 12.21 12.48 12.41
C CYS A 96 11.89 11.21 11.61
N THR A 97 12.50 10.98 10.45
CA THR A 97 12.24 9.84 9.56
C THR A 97 13.54 9.34 8.91
N THR A 98 13.42 8.33 8.07
CA THR A 98 14.42 7.90 7.09
C THR A 98 13.72 7.68 5.75
N GLU A 99 14.45 7.78 4.64
CA GLU A 99 13.91 7.48 3.31
C GLU A 99 13.20 6.13 3.26
N ASP A 100 13.80 5.11 3.90
CA ASP A 100 13.28 3.74 4.02
C ASP A 100 11.83 3.67 4.51
N LEU A 101 11.42 4.56 5.40
CA LEU A 101 10.08 4.62 5.98
C LEU A 101 9.21 5.70 5.35
N LEU A 102 9.81 6.81 4.94
CA LEU A 102 9.09 7.93 4.34
C LEU A 102 8.41 7.50 3.03
N SER A 103 9.14 6.83 2.14
CA SER A 103 8.60 6.31 0.87
C SER A 103 7.44 5.32 1.09
N GLN A 104 7.52 4.47 2.12
CA GLN A 104 6.41 3.58 2.50
C GLN A 104 5.13 4.33 2.85
N SER A 105 5.25 5.52 3.45
CA SER A 105 4.11 6.34 3.87
C SER A 105 3.36 7.02 2.72
N PHE A 106 3.88 6.96 1.49
CA PHE A 106 3.19 7.32 0.25
C PHE A 106 2.61 6.08 -0.44
N VAL A 107 3.43 5.03 -0.58
CA VAL A 107 3.11 3.86 -1.41
C VAL A 107 1.96 3.05 -0.80
N PHE A 108 2.04 2.68 0.47
CA PHE A 108 1.05 1.77 1.06
C PHE A 108 -0.31 2.40 1.37
N PRO A 109 -0.40 3.61 1.99
CA PRO A 109 -1.71 4.18 2.31
C PRO A 109 -2.36 4.94 1.17
N TYR A 110 -1.64 5.26 0.09
CA TYR A 110 -2.17 6.08 -0.99
C TYR A 110 -1.99 5.47 -2.37
N LEU A 111 -0.75 5.24 -2.86
CA LEU A 111 -0.51 4.85 -4.25
C LEU A 111 -1.10 3.47 -4.58
N ILE A 112 -0.76 2.44 -3.80
CA ILE A 112 -1.28 1.09 -4.04
C ILE A 112 -2.82 1.05 -3.96
N PRO A 113 -3.49 1.63 -2.94
CA PRO A 113 -4.95 1.72 -2.94
C PRO A 113 -5.55 2.44 -4.15
N MET A 114 -4.92 3.50 -4.67
CA MET A 114 -5.39 4.19 -5.87
C MET A 114 -5.32 3.28 -7.11
N LEU A 115 -4.21 2.56 -7.28
CA LEU A 115 -4.03 1.63 -8.40
C LEU A 115 -5.02 0.46 -8.32
N GLU A 116 -5.22 -0.12 -7.14
CA GLU A 116 -6.17 -1.22 -6.91
C GLU A 116 -7.63 -0.77 -7.04
N ASN A 117 -7.96 0.43 -6.58
CA ASN A 117 -9.28 1.03 -6.78
C ASN A 117 -9.58 1.29 -8.27
N ALA A 118 -8.56 1.45 -9.10
CA ALA A 118 -8.66 1.53 -10.56
C ALA A 118 -8.64 0.15 -11.24
N GLY A 119 -8.64 -0.93 -10.49
CA GLY A 119 -8.75 -2.31 -10.98
C GLY A 119 -7.43 -3.02 -11.25
N ALA A 120 -6.28 -2.43 -10.92
CA ALA A 120 -4.98 -3.09 -11.05
C ALA A 120 -4.80 -4.21 -10.03
N VAL A 121 -4.05 -5.24 -10.40
CA VAL A 121 -3.42 -6.19 -9.49
C VAL A 121 -2.01 -5.68 -9.18
N VAL A 122 -1.79 -5.21 -7.94
CA VAL A 122 -0.52 -4.61 -7.56
C VAL A 122 0.29 -5.57 -6.70
N TYR A 123 1.50 -5.89 -7.13
CA TYR A 123 2.48 -6.63 -6.34
C TYR A 123 3.59 -5.69 -5.83
N THR A 124 4.13 -5.99 -4.66
CA THR A 124 5.22 -5.22 -4.06
C THR A 124 6.23 -6.17 -3.41
N PRO A 125 7.56 -5.93 -3.54
CA PRO A 125 8.60 -6.75 -2.90
C PRO A 125 8.75 -6.39 -1.41
N ARG A 126 7.63 -6.18 -0.73
CA ARG A 126 7.53 -5.80 0.67
C ARG A 126 6.28 -6.39 1.30
N GLU A 127 6.33 -6.63 2.60
CA GLU A 127 5.13 -6.97 3.36
C GLU A 127 4.13 -5.80 3.36
N ARG A 128 2.88 -6.10 3.01
CA ARG A 128 1.82 -5.08 2.94
C ARG A 128 1.19 -4.81 4.30
N ASP A 129 1.14 -5.81 5.19
CA ASP A 129 0.60 -5.68 6.54
C ASP A 129 1.68 -5.18 7.50
N ALA A 130 1.35 -4.18 8.30
CA ALA A 130 2.20 -3.71 9.39
C ALA A 130 1.93 -4.47 10.70
N GLN A 131 1.03 -5.45 10.69
CA GLN A 131 0.71 -6.32 11.82
C GLN A 131 1.94 -7.15 12.18
N THR A 132 2.28 -7.18 13.47
CA THR A 132 3.38 -8.02 13.98
C THR A 132 2.92 -9.43 14.27
N GLU A 133 1.62 -9.63 14.49
CA GLU A 133 1.01 -10.94 14.61
C GLU A 133 0.90 -11.61 13.24
N GLU A 134 1.09 -12.90 13.22
CA GLU A 134 0.96 -13.73 12.03
C GLU A 134 0.46 -15.11 12.43
N ALA A 135 -0.36 -15.70 11.61
CA ALA A 135 -0.65 -17.12 11.65
C ALA A 135 -0.51 -17.69 10.24
N VAL A 136 0.33 -18.72 10.09
CA VAL A 136 0.49 -19.48 8.84
C VAL A 136 -0.11 -20.86 9.04
N VAL A 137 -1.15 -21.17 8.29
CA VAL A 137 -1.81 -22.47 8.30
C VAL A 137 -1.42 -23.22 7.04
N ASP A 138 -0.77 -24.35 7.20
CA ASP A 138 -0.19 -25.15 6.13
C ASP A 138 -0.78 -26.58 6.11
N ASN A 139 -0.73 -27.23 4.94
CA ASN A 139 -1.26 -28.58 4.77
C ASN A 139 -0.36 -29.67 5.37
N ASP A 140 0.92 -29.43 5.57
CA ASP A 140 1.88 -30.44 6.01
C ASP A 140 1.94 -30.63 7.53
N HIS A 141 1.73 -29.56 8.28
CA HIS A 141 1.89 -29.57 9.74
C HIS A 141 0.73 -28.88 10.43
N PRO A 142 -0.07 -29.63 11.23
CA PRO A 142 -0.97 -28.99 12.17
C PRO A 142 -0.12 -28.22 13.18
N THR A 143 -0.11 -26.90 13.06
CA THR A 143 0.63 -25.98 13.94
C THR A 143 -0.30 -25.48 15.04
N SER A 144 0.28 -24.93 16.12
CA SER A 144 -0.49 -24.16 17.11
C SER A 144 -1.09 -22.87 16.51
N GLU A 145 -0.74 -22.54 15.25
CA GLU A 145 -1.17 -21.35 14.54
C GLU A 145 -2.51 -21.52 13.81
N GLY A 146 -3.03 -22.76 13.72
CA GLY A 146 -4.35 -23.01 13.13
C GLY A 146 -4.55 -24.43 12.64
N GLN A 147 -5.67 -24.66 11.95
CA GLN A 147 -6.10 -25.95 11.46
C GLN A 147 -6.31 -25.95 9.94
N TYR A 148 -5.75 -26.95 9.26
CA TYR A 148 -6.03 -27.29 7.87
C TYR A 148 -6.94 -28.51 7.80
N VAL A 149 -7.99 -28.45 6.99
CA VAL A 149 -8.96 -29.55 6.84
C VAL A 149 -9.34 -29.72 5.36
N GLU A 150 -9.31 -30.97 4.88
CA GLU A 150 -9.83 -31.35 3.56
C GLU A 150 -11.17 -32.06 3.69
N ARG A 151 -12.06 -31.79 2.74
CA ARG A 151 -13.32 -32.49 2.54
C ARG A 151 -13.39 -32.96 1.09
N ASP A 152 -13.44 -34.22 0.89
CA ASP A 152 -13.58 -34.86 -0.42
C ASP A 152 -15.02 -34.73 -0.95
N ALA A 153 -15.17 -34.82 -2.27
CA ALA A 153 -16.45 -35.00 -2.95
C ALA A 153 -16.58 -36.41 -3.50
N THR A 154 -17.81 -36.86 -3.78
CA THR A 154 -18.07 -38.21 -4.37
C THR A 154 -17.28 -38.38 -5.67
N GLY A 155 -16.38 -39.36 -5.66
CA GLY A 155 -15.51 -39.67 -6.81
C GLY A 155 -14.34 -38.74 -7.04
N LYS A 156 -14.08 -37.75 -6.14
CA LYS A 156 -12.95 -36.82 -6.22
C LYS A 156 -12.35 -36.65 -4.83
N ALA A 157 -11.08 -36.99 -4.68
CA ALA A 157 -10.33 -36.88 -3.43
C ALA A 157 -9.09 -35.98 -3.61
N TRP A 158 -8.76 -35.25 -2.55
CA TRP A 158 -7.52 -34.52 -2.46
C TRP A 158 -6.34 -35.50 -2.48
N ARG A 159 -5.28 -35.11 -3.17
CA ARG A 159 -4.02 -35.88 -3.22
C ARG A 159 -2.82 -34.92 -3.14
N THR A 160 -1.70 -35.45 -2.70
CA THR A 160 -0.43 -34.69 -2.78
C THR A 160 -0.07 -34.48 -4.24
N ALA A 161 0.29 -33.23 -4.58
CA ALA A 161 0.77 -32.90 -5.92
C ALA A 161 2.23 -33.37 -6.09
N ASP A 162 2.63 -33.58 -7.35
CA ASP A 162 4.00 -34.00 -7.67
C ASP A 162 5.00 -32.81 -7.70
N VAL A 163 4.62 -31.68 -7.08
CA VAL A 163 5.39 -30.44 -7.02
C VAL A 163 5.48 -29.97 -5.57
N PRO A 164 6.66 -29.52 -5.10
CA PRO A 164 6.81 -29.04 -3.73
C PRO A 164 5.86 -27.87 -3.43
N GLY A 165 5.53 -27.71 -2.15
CA GLY A 165 4.76 -26.60 -1.61
C GLY A 165 5.51 -25.86 -0.52
N PHE A 166 4.76 -25.01 0.18
CA PHE A 166 5.25 -24.27 1.33
C PHE A 166 5.56 -25.22 2.49
N GLY A 167 6.55 -24.86 3.29
CA GLY A 167 6.88 -25.48 4.56
C GLY A 167 7.89 -24.63 5.31
N LEU A 168 7.68 -24.50 6.60
CA LEU A 168 8.55 -23.71 7.47
C LEU A 168 9.12 -24.61 8.59
N PRO A 169 10.10 -25.49 8.28
CA PRO A 169 10.64 -26.45 9.25
C PRO A 169 11.45 -25.79 10.37
N HIS A 170 11.82 -24.52 10.20
CA HIS A 170 12.62 -23.75 11.14
C HIS A 170 12.00 -22.38 11.40
N ARG A 171 12.03 -21.93 12.66
CA ARG A 171 11.53 -20.61 13.06
C ARG A 171 12.26 -19.46 12.36
N HIS A 172 13.56 -19.62 12.06
CA HIS A 172 14.37 -18.59 11.42
C HIS A 172 14.94 -19.13 10.10
N LEU A 173 14.96 -18.25 9.09
CA LEU A 173 15.50 -18.55 7.77
C LEU A 173 16.96 -18.15 7.65
N THR A 174 17.75 -18.98 6.99
CA THR A 174 19.09 -18.68 6.49
C THR A 174 19.05 -18.60 4.95
N ASP A 175 20.11 -18.16 4.29
CA ASP A 175 20.11 -17.92 2.84
C ASP A 175 19.77 -19.15 1.99
N ASN A 176 20.01 -20.36 2.48
CA ASN A 176 19.72 -21.57 1.72
C ASN A 176 18.27 -22.08 1.91
N ASP A 177 17.49 -21.42 2.75
CA ASP A 177 16.11 -21.81 2.99
C ASP A 177 15.18 -21.25 1.91
N GLN A 178 14.40 -22.14 1.30
CA GLN A 178 13.40 -21.81 0.30
C GLN A 178 12.04 -22.29 0.81
N PRO A 179 11.20 -21.41 1.39
CA PRO A 179 9.95 -21.83 2.03
C PRO A 179 9.03 -22.65 1.13
N PHE A 180 8.96 -22.33 -0.17
CA PHE A 180 8.07 -23.02 -1.12
C PHE A 180 8.67 -24.29 -1.75
N ARG A 181 9.73 -24.84 -1.15
CA ARG A 181 10.34 -26.12 -1.54
C ARG A 181 10.52 -27.06 -0.36
N ASN A 182 10.11 -26.64 0.83
CA ASN A 182 10.32 -27.40 2.07
C ASN A 182 9.13 -28.24 2.48
N GLY A 183 7.97 -28.06 1.84
CA GLY A 183 6.71 -28.75 2.10
C GLY A 183 6.15 -29.42 0.87
N THR A 184 4.91 -29.90 0.99
CA THR A 184 4.10 -30.49 -0.08
C THR A 184 2.95 -29.55 -0.44
N SER A 185 2.37 -29.74 -1.62
CA SER A 185 1.10 -29.10 -1.98
C SER A 185 0.03 -30.16 -2.26
N ARG A 186 -1.23 -29.76 -2.16
CA ARG A 186 -2.38 -30.61 -2.41
C ARG A 186 -3.03 -30.26 -3.73
N CYS A 187 -3.66 -31.23 -4.39
CA CYS A 187 -4.42 -30.96 -5.62
C CYS A 187 -5.64 -31.87 -5.74
N ILE A 188 -6.63 -31.36 -6.51
CA ILE A 188 -7.86 -32.11 -6.81
C ILE A 188 -8.39 -31.71 -8.18
N ALA A 189 -9.03 -32.66 -8.87
CA ALA A 189 -9.72 -32.38 -10.14
C ALA A 189 -10.93 -31.47 -9.94
N THR A 190 -11.16 -30.56 -10.88
CA THR A 190 -12.27 -29.60 -10.83
C THR A 190 -13.64 -30.27 -10.90
N SER A 191 -14.63 -29.63 -10.26
CA SER A 191 -16.06 -29.94 -10.33
C SER A 191 -16.80 -28.85 -11.10
N ARG A 192 -17.79 -29.24 -11.93
CA ARG A 192 -18.70 -28.31 -12.57
C ARG A 192 -19.73 -27.77 -11.57
N ARG A 193 -20.41 -26.68 -11.92
CA ARG A 193 -21.36 -25.96 -11.04
C ARG A 193 -22.39 -26.85 -10.34
N ASN A 194 -22.87 -27.93 -11.00
CA ASN A 194 -23.91 -28.81 -10.48
C ASN A 194 -23.39 -30.12 -9.89
N GLU A 195 -22.06 -30.28 -9.78
CA GLU A 195 -21.43 -31.46 -9.18
C GLU A 195 -21.12 -31.21 -7.70
N PRO A 196 -21.06 -32.26 -6.87
CA PRO A 196 -20.56 -32.14 -5.50
C PRO A 196 -19.18 -31.51 -5.47
N ARG A 197 -18.94 -30.63 -4.48
CA ARG A 197 -17.70 -29.89 -4.32
C ARG A 197 -16.86 -30.51 -3.20
N ALA A 198 -15.58 -30.60 -3.47
CA ALA A 198 -14.57 -30.80 -2.46
C ALA A 198 -14.04 -29.45 -1.99
N GLU A 199 -13.57 -29.40 -0.76
CA GLU A 199 -13.08 -28.17 -0.12
C GLU A 199 -11.78 -28.43 0.62
N ALA A 200 -10.87 -27.44 0.61
CA ALA A 200 -9.78 -27.32 1.55
C ALA A 200 -9.99 -26.02 2.35
N SER A 201 -9.78 -26.09 3.66
CA SER A 201 -10.03 -24.94 4.55
C SER A 201 -8.87 -24.71 5.52
N TRP A 202 -8.56 -23.44 5.75
CA TRP A 202 -7.53 -22.96 6.66
C TRP A 202 -8.17 -22.06 7.72
N THR A 203 -8.19 -22.51 8.97
CA THR A 203 -8.72 -21.78 10.12
C THR A 203 -7.55 -21.32 11.00
N PRO A 204 -7.25 -20.01 11.09
CA PRO A 204 -6.14 -19.53 11.92
C PRO A 204 -6.50 -19.53 13.40
N ASN A 205 -5.48 -19.68 14.26
CA ASN A 205 -5.58 -19.40 15.69
C ASN A 205 -4.90 -18.05 15.98
N LEU A 206 -5.70 -16.97 15.98
CA LEU A 206 -5.19 -15.60 16.11
C LEU A 206 -5.07 -15.18 17.59
N ALA A 207 -3.91 -14.62 17.95
CA ALA A 207 -3.65 -14.20 19.33
C ALA A 207 -4.57 -13.05 19.78
N ARG A 208 -5.01 -12.19 18.86
CA ARG A 208 -5.83 -11.00 19.13
C ARG A 208 -6.84 -10.74 18.03
N ARG A 209 -7.97 -10.14 18.40
CA ARG A 209 -8.89 -9.53 17.44
C ARG A 209 -8.17 -8.40 16.69
N GLY A 210 -8.31 -8.36 15.38
CA GLY A 210 -7.65 -7.33 14.57
C GLY A 210 -7.90 -7.48 13.07
N ARG A 211 -7.41 -6.50 12.32
CA ARG A 211 -7.38 -6.56 10.86
C ARG A 211 -6.09 -7.23 10.41
N TYR A 212 -6.23 -8.30 9.65
CA TYR A 212 -5.14 -9.11 9.14
C TYR A 212 -5.20 -9.16 7.61
N ALA A 213 -4.08 -8.94 6.97
CA ALA A 213 -3.93 -9.23 5.55
C ALA A 213 -3.98 -10.76 5.35
N VAL A 214 -4.74 -11.20 4.34
CA VAL A 214 -4.86 -12.61 3.98
C VAL A 214 -4.09 -12.85 2.69
N TYR A 215 -3.20 -13.84 2.74
CA TYR A 215 -2.42 -14.31 1.60
C TYR A 215 -2.65 -15.80 1.39
N VAL A 216 -2.74 -16.20 0.14
CA VAL A 216 -2.81 -17.61 -0.23
C VAL A 216 -1.58 -18.02 -1.01
N SER A 217 -1.18 -19.28 -0.90
CA SER A 217 -0.21 -19.91 -1.78
C SER A 217 -0.82 -21.15 -2.45
N TYR A 218 -0.23 -21.52 -3.56
CA TYR A 218 -0.60 -22.70 -4.35
C TYR A 218 0.55 -23.07 -5.29
N THR A 219 0.45 -24.19 -5.94
CA THR A 219 1.40 -24.62 -6.95
C THR A 219 0.77 -24.53 -8.33
N THR A 220 1.47 -23.95 -9.30
CA THR A 220 1.01 -23.94 -10.70
C THR A 220 1.21 -25.32 -11.32
N LEU A 221 0.12 -26.07 -11.49
CA LEU A 221 0.11 -27.37 -12.15
C LEU A 221 0.04 -27.23 -13.68
N PRO A 222 0.46 -28.25 -14.46
CA PRO A 222 0.41 -28.20 -15.93
C PRO A 222 -1.00 -27.93 -16.48
N ASP A 223 -2.05 -28.42 -15.80
CA ASP A 223 -3.45 -28.25 -16.14
C ASP A 223 -4.23 -27.45 -15.10
N ALA A 224 -3.54 -26.51 -14.41
CA ALA A 224 -4.16 -25.60 -13.46
C ALA A 224 -5.26 -24.76 -14.13
N VAL A 225 -6.29 -24.43 -13.36
CA VAL A 225 -7.37 -23.55 -13.81
C VAL A 225 -7.07 -22.07 -13.53
N ASP A 226 -7.76 -21.18 -14.23
CA ASP A 226 -7.62 -19.74 -14.10
C ASP A 226 -8.73 -19.10 -13.23
N ASP A 227 -9.63 -19.92 -12.68
CA ASP A 227 -10.78 -19.46 -11.91
C ASP A 227 -10.95 -20.19 -10.57
N ALA A 228 -9.85 -20.62 -9.92
CA ALA A 228 -9.88 -21.27 -8.61
C ALA A 228 -10.64 -20.42 -7.59
N HIS A 229 -11.60 -21.00 -6.89
CA HIS A 229 -12.56 -20.26 -6.08
C HIS A 229 -12.18 -20.26 -4.60
N TYR A 230 -11.71 -19.11 -4.12
CA TYR A 230 -11.40 -18.87 -2.72
C TYR A 230 -12.51 -18.06 -2.04
N THR A 231 -12.88 -18.42 -0.82
CA THR A 231 -13.79 -17.66 0.05
C THR A 231 -13.09 -17.33 1.36
N VAL A 232 -12.98 -16.04 1.66
CA VAL A 232 -12.52 -15.56 2.96
C VAL A 232 -13.74 -15.31 3.84
N HIS A 233 -13.89 -16.08 4.93
CA HIS A 233 -14.86 -15.84 5.97
C HIS A 233 -14.26 -14.93 7.04
N HIS A 234 -14.91 -13.82 7.34
CA HIS A 234 -14.46 -12.79 8.27
C HIS A 234 -15.63 -12.21 9.07
N SER A 235 -15.40 -11.33 10.04
CA SER A 235 -16.45 -10.83 10.93
C SER A 235 -17.57 -10.04 10.23
N GLY A 236 -17.36 -9.56 9.00
CA GLY A 236 -18.38 -8.90 8.16
C GLY A 236 -19.16 -9.86 7.23
N GLY A 237 -18.86 -11.17 7.28
CA GLY A 237 -19.48 -12.17 6.43
C GLY A 237 -18.46 -12.94 5.59
N LYS A 238 -18.62 -12.92 4.27
CA LYS A 238 -17.70 -13.60 3.35
C LYS A 238 -17.36 -12.72 2.15
N THR A 239 -16.13 -12.84 1.67
CA THR A 239 -15.67 -12.25 0.41
C THR A 239 -15.08 -13.32 -0.49
N GLU A 240 -15.53 -13.39 -1.72
CA GLU A 240 -15.17 -14.44 -2.68
C GLU A 240 -14.21 -13.91 -3.74
N PHE A 241 -13.25 -14.75 -4.11
CA PHE A 241 -12.20 -14.44 -5.07
C PHE A 241 -12.09 -15.53 -6.13
N ARG A 242 -11.71 -15.12 -7.35
CA ARG A 242 -11.17 -16.02 -8.36
C ARG A 242 -9.67 -15.79 -8.45
N VAL A 243 -8.91 -16.88 -8.41
CA VAL A 243 -7.46 -16.88 -8.51
C VAL A 243 -7.03 -17.68 -9.73
N ASN A 244 -6.22 -17.06 -10.55
CA ASN A 244 -5.63 -17.71 -11.72
C ASN A 244 -4.40 -18.51 -11.30
N GLN A 245 -4.57 -19.82 -11.09
CA GLN A 245 -3.50 -20.71 -10.67
C GLN A 245 -2.57 -21.14 -11.82
N ARG A 246 -2.81 -20.66 -13.06
CA ARG A 246 -1.89 -20.86 -14.21
C ARG A 246 -0.65 -20.00 -14.14
N MET A 247 -0.60 -19.05 -13.20
CA MET A 247 0.52 -18.14 -12.93
C MET A 247 0.74 -17.97 -11.43
N GLY A 248 1.91 -17.49 -11.03
CA GLY A 248 2.21 -17.03 -9.67
C GLY A 248 2.24 -18.13 -8.60
N GLY A 249 2.37 -19.42 -8.96
CA GLY A 249 2.55 -20.49 -7.98
C GLY A 249 3.89 -20.41 -7.24
N GLY A 250 3.92 -20.85 -5.98
CA GLY A 250 5.13 -20.84 -5.14
C GLY A 250 5.47 -19.45 -4.57
N THR A 251 4.47 -18.61 -4.35
CA THR A 251 4.62 -17.31 -3.68
C THR A 251 3.35 -16.92 -2.93
N TRP A 252 3.41 -15.81 -2.18
CA TRP A 252 2.27 -15.25 -1.47
C TRP A 252 1.44 -14.32 -2.35
N LEU A 253 0.18 -14.66 -2.58
CA LEU A 253 -0.80 -13.82 -3.27
C LEU A 253 -1.74 -13.15 -2.25
N TYR A 254 -1.74 -11.83 -2.21
CA TYR A 254 -2.62 -11.03 -1.35
C TYR A 254 -4.06 -11.03 -1.87
N LEU A 255 -5.03 -11.36 -1.00
CA LEU A 255 -6.45 -11.32 -1.30
C LEU A 255 -7.14 -10.06 -0.77
N GLY A 256 -6.77 -9.61 0.43
CA GLY A 256 -7.40 -8.47 1.09
C GLY A 256 -7.01 -8.39 2.56
N THR A 257 -7.48 -7.35 3.26
CA THR A 257 -7.31 -7.18 4.71
C THR A 257 -8.67 -7.18 5.38
N PHE A 258 -8.91 -8.12 6.29
CA PHE A 258 -10.21 -8.36 6.91
C PHE A 258 -10.12 -8.35 8.44
N LEU A 259 -11.25 -8.08 9.09
CA LEU A 259 -11.36 -8.12 10.55
C LEU A 259 -11.69 -9.55 11.00
N PHE A 260 -10.85 -10.08 11.90
CA PHE A 260 -11.03 -11.40 12.51
C PHE A 260 -11.09 -11.29 14.03
N GLU A 261 -11.82 -12.20 14.66
CA GLU A 261 -11.83 -12.38 16.11
C GLU A 261 -10.59 -13.15 16.58
N ALA A 262 -10.26 -13.06 17.86
CA ALA A 262 -9.19 -13.83 18.48
C ALA A 262 -9.57 -15.31 18.62
N GLY A 263 -8.56 -16.16 18.67
CA GLY A 263 -8.70 -17.61 18.84
C GLY A 263 -8.97 -18.34 17.51
N GLU A 264 -9.22 -19.63 17.62
CA GLU A 264 -9.67 -20.47 16.52
C GLU A 264 -11.19 -20.37 16.38
N ASN A 265 -11.65 -19.90 15.21
CA ASN A 265 -13.06 -19.66 14.98
C ASN A 265 -13.45 -20.10 13.56
N GLU A 266 -14.44 -20.97 13.43
CA GLU A 266 -14.95 -21.42 12.12
C GLU A 266 -15.44 -20.29 11.20
N GLN A 267 -15.80 -19.14 11.76
CA GLN A 267 -16.15 -17.94 10.99
C GLN A 267 -14.91 -17.11 10.54
N ALA A 268 -13.72 -17.51 10.96
CA ALA A 268 -12.45 -16.88 10.63
C ALA A 268 -11.59 -17.86 9.83
N ARG A 269 -11.92 -18.08 8.55
CA ARG A 269 -11.22 -19.10 7.73
C ARG A 269 -11.17 -18.72 6.26
N VAL A 270 -10.24 -19.31 5.55
CA VAL A 270 -10.21 -19.31 4.08
C VAL A 270 -10.65 -20.70 3.60
N VAL A 271 -11.46 -20.74 2.57
CA VAL A 271 -11.91 -21.98 1.92
C VAL A 271 -11.57 -21.92 0.44
N LEU A 272 -10.96 -22.97 -0.10
CA LEU A 272 -10.81 -23.21 -1.52
C LEU A 272 -11.73 -24.38 -1.88
N ASP A 273 -12.68 -24.16 -2.78
CA ASP A 273 -13.45 -25.24 -3.37
C ASP A 273 -12.92 -25.60 -4.79
N ASN A 274 -13.24 -26.80 -5.25
CA ASN A 274 -12.80 -27.29 -6.55
C ASN A 274 -13.74 -26.91 -7.71
N ALA A 275 -14.65 -25.96 -7.53
CA ALA A 275 -15.52 -25.50 -8.60
C ALA A 275 -14.75 -24.67 -9.64
N SER A 276 -14.91 -25.04 -10.91
CA SER A 276 -14.33 -24.31 -12.03
C SER A 276 -15.24 -24.38 -13.26
N THR A 277 -15.14 -23.39 -14.13
CA THR A 277 -15.74 -23.42 -15.47
C THR A 277 -14.90 -24.25 -16.43
N HIS A 278 -13.65 -24.54 -16.07
CA HIS A 278 -12.68 -25.30 -16.86
C HIS A 278 -12.41 -26.68 -16.25
N LYS A 279 -12.08 -27.63 -17.11
CA LYS A 279 -11.58 -28.94 -16.69
C LYS A 279 -10.09 -28.82 -16.39
N GLY A 280 -9.65 -29.29 -15.25
CA GLY A 280 -8.26 -29.27 -14.82
C GLY A 280 -8.14 -29.59 -13.33
N HIS A 281 -7.15 -29.02 -12.68
CA HIS A 281 -6.94 -29.17 -11.25
C HIS A 281 -6.86 -27.82 -10.56
N VAL A 282 -7.35 -27.75 -9.31
CA VAL A 282 -6.99 -26.72 -8.34
C VAL A 282 -5.91 -27.26 -7.41
N SER A 283 -5.01 -26.40 -6.96
CA SER A 283 -4.01 -26.74 -5.94
C SER A 283 -4.22 -25.91 -4.69
N ALA A 284 -3.95 -26.53 -3.54
CA ALA A 284 -3.99 -25.96 -2.20
C ALA A 284 -2.60 -26.09 -1.56
N ASP A 285 -2.20 -25.08 -0.80
CA ASP A 285 -0.92 -25.04 -0.11
C ASP A 285 -1.11 -24.31 1.23
N ALA A 286 -0.37 -23.28 1.57
CA ALA A 286 -0.53 -22.54 2.80
C ALA A 286 -1.40 -21.29 2.64
N VAL A 287 -2.02 -20.86 3.74
CA VAL A 287 -2.69 -19.55 3.90
C VAL A 287 -2.07 -18.82 5.08
N ARG A 288 -1.79 -17.54 4.88
CA ARG A 288 -1.18 -16.67 5.87
C ARG A 288 -2.11 -15.52 6.25
N PHE A 289 -2.22 -15.26 7.55
CA PHE A 289 -2.99 -14.18 8.14
C PHE A 289 -2.03 -13.24 8.88
N GLY A 290 -1.93 -11.99 8.45
CA GLY A 290 -1.05 -10.99 9.04
C GLY A 290 0.33 -10.87 8.40
N GLY A 291 1.09 -9.86 8.83
CA GLY A 291 2.40 -9.52 8.27
C GLY A 291 3.57 -10.22 8.93
N GLY A 292 3.50 -10.38 10.24
CA GLY A 292 4.51 -11.05 11.06
C GLY A 292 5.79 -10.25 11.30
N MET A 293 6.64 -10.84 12.11
CA MET A 293 7.99 -10.37 12.39
C MET A 293 8.97 -10.83 11.32
N GLY A 294 10.06 -10.11 11.14
CA GLY A 294 11.19 -10.57 10.34
C GLY A 294 11.82 -11.83 10.94
N ILE A 295 12.03 -12.85 10.11
CA ILE A 295 12.53 -14.17 10.51
C ILE A 295 13.88 -14.53 9.89
N ALA A 296 14.48 -13.65 9.07
CA ALA A 296 15.80 -13.88 8.52
C ALA A 296 16.85 -13.77 9.61
N SER A 297 17.59 -14.86 9.85
CA SER A 297 18.68 -14.93 10.83
C SER A 297 19.97 -14.40 10.23
N ARG A 298 20.60 -13.44 10.90
CA ARG A 298 21.86 -12.84 10.49
C ARG A 298 22.85 -12.76 11.64
N SER A 299 24.12 -13.04 11.34
CA SER A 299 25.29 -12.84 12.19
C SER A 299 26.50 -12.76 11.29
N MET A 300 27.69 -12.56 11.86
CA MET A 300 28.92 -12.73 11.09
C MET A 300 28.93 -14.12 10.43
N PRO A 301 29.05 -14.19 9.11
CA PRO A 301 29.03 -15.48 8.42
C PRO A 301 30.26 -16.30 8.77
N GLN A 302 30.07 -17.61 8.85
CA GLN A 302 31.19 -18.54 8.85
C GLN A 302 31.72 -18.68 7.42
N ILE A 303 32.97 -18.33 7.21
CA ILE A 303 33.61 -18.40 5.91
C ILE A 303 34.26 -19.77 5.74
N THR A 304 33.81 -20.52 4.76
CA THR A 304 34.45 -21.78 4.35
C THR A 304 35.19 -21.52 3.03
N ILE A 305 36.44 -21.92 2.95
CA ILE A 305 37.25 -21.81 1.74
C ILE A 305 37.42 -23.22 1.17
N SER A 306 36.94 -23.45 -0.06
CA SER A 306 37.17 -24.70 -0.76
C SER A 306 38.62 -24.81 -1.26
N PRO A 307 39.12 -26.02 -1.62
CA PRO A 307 40.42 -26.19 -2.23
C PRO A 307 40.64 -25.35 -3.50
N ASP A 308 39.56 -25.01 -4.20
CA ASP A 308 39.59 -24.17 -5.41
C ASP A 308 39.52 -22.66 -5.08
N SER A 309 39.79 -22.27 -3.83
CA SER A 309 39.72 -20.89 -3.34
C SER A 309 38.33 -20.21 -3.46
N ILE A 310 37.26 -20.99 -3.48
CA ILE A 310 35.91 -20.47 -3.48
C ILE A 310 35.48 -20.19 -2.03
N PHE A 311 35.16 -18.94 -1.74
CA PHE A 311 34.63 -18.52 -0.45
C PHE A 311 33.13 -18.79 -0.36
N THR A 312 32.69 -19.49 0.68
CA THR A 312 31.28 -19.70 0.98
C THR A 312 30.96 -19.05 2.32
N TYR A 313 29.98 -18.15 2.31
CA TYR A 313 29.49 -17.47 3.51
C TYR A 313 28.24 -18.20 4.04
N ASN A 314 28.30 -18.72 5.26
CA ASN A 314 27.19 -19.42 5.90
C ASN A 314 26.72 -18.64 7.12
N TYR A 315 25.45 -18.21 7.10
CA TYR A 315 24.81 -17.55 8.23
C TYR A 315 24.20 -18.59 9.17
N PRO A 316 24.57 -18.59 10.48
CA PRO A 316 24.00 -19.53 11.42
C PRO A 316 22.53 -19.19 11.73
N ARG A 317 21.70 -20.23 11.95
CA ARG A 317 20.28 -20.06 12.33
C ARG A 317 20.07 -19.41 13.69
N THR A 318 21.09 -19.39 14.54
CA THR A 318 21.11 -18.74 15.86
C THR A 318 21.47 -17.25 15.81
N GLY A 319 21.61 -16.68 14.62
CA GLY A 319 21.87 -15.26 14.43
C GLY A 319 20.69 -14.38 14.87
N GLN A 320 20.91 -13.08 14.85
CA GLN A 320 19.89 -12.10 15.20
C GLN A 320 18.95 -11.81 14.03
N THR A 321 17.66 -11.74 14.29
CA THR A 321 16.69 -11.16 13.34
C THR A 321 16.71 -9.63 13.46
N SER A 322 15.99 -8.95 12.56
CA SER A 322 15.88 -7.48 12.61
C SER A 322 15.22 -6.96 13.89
N GLY A 323 14.45 -7.81 14.59
CA GLY A 323 13.62 -7.43 15.73
C GLY A 323 12.41 -6.56 15.39
N LEU A 324 12.10 -6.40 14.10
CA LEU A 324 11.03 -5.56 13.59
C LEU A 324 10.02 -6.37 12.77
N SER A 325 8.84 -5.77 12.50
CA SER A 325 7.89 -6.36 11.55
C SER A 325 8.53 -6.53 10.18
N ARG A 326 8.16 -7.59 9.47
CA ARG A 326 8.65 -7.90 8.12
C ARG A 326 8.45 -6.74 7.15
N ARG A 327 7.42 -5.92 7.35
CA ARG A 327 7.18 -4.72 6.57
C ARG A 327 8.35 -3.74 6.56
N LEU A 328 9.11 -3.66 7.63
CA LEU A 328 10.21 -2.71 7.80
C LEU A 328 11.56 -3.22 7.27
N GLU A 329 11.63 -4.49 6.91
CA GLU A 329 12.84 -5.11 6.36
C GLU A 329 13.02 -4.80 4.86
N GLY A 330 14.24 -4.99 4.38
CA GLY A 330 14.60 -4.87 2.96
C GLY A 330 13.90 -5.88 2.06
N ALA A 331 13.84 -5.57 0.77
CA ALA A 331 13.18 -6.40 -0.24
C ALA A 331 13.81 -7.80 -0.37
N ARG A 332 15.10 -7.92 -0.09
CA ARG A 332 15.82 -9.20 -0.07
C ARG A 332 15.15 -10.24 0.82
N TYR A 333 14.77 -9.84 2.04
CA TYR A 333 14.17 -10.75 3.02
C TYR A 333 12.75 -11.11 2.66
N TYR A 334 11.99 -10.15 2.12
CA TYR A 334 10.68 -10.43 1.58
C TYR A 334 10.74 -11.34 0.34
N ALA A 335 11.71 -11.12 -0.55
CA ALA A 335 11.89 -11.96 -1.74
C ALA A 335 12.17 -13.42 -1.37
N GLN A 336 13.01 -13.67 -0.36
CA GLN A 336 13.22 -15.01 0.20
C GLN A 336 11.92 -15.59 0.74
N TRP A 337 11.21 -14.82 1.58
CA TRP A 337 9.91 -15.21 2.15
C TRP A 337 8.85 -15.47 1.08
N ALA A 338 8.92 -14.77 -0.04
CA ALA A 338 8.04 -14.92 -1.21
C ALA A 338 8.53 -15.99 -2.22
N GLY A 339 9.50 -16.82 -1.86
CA GLY A 339 9.90 -17.95 -2.68
C GLY A 339 10.92 -17.68 -3.77
N LEU A 340 11.57 -16.51 -3.80
CA LEU A 340 12.65 -16.23 -4.75
C LEU A 340 13.85 -17.15 -4.44
N PRO A 341 14.47 -17.80 -5.44
CA PRO A 341 15.68 -18.58 -5.25
C PRO A 341 16.85 -17.74 -4.69
N ASP A 342 17.68 -18.34 -3.83
CA ASP A 342 18.82 -17.67 -3.19
C ASP A 342 19.81 -17.09 -4.20
N THR A 343 19.98 -17.73 -5.33
CA THR A 343 20.84 -17.27 -6.42
C THR A 343 20.44 -15.90 -7.00
N LEU A 344 19.20 -15.47 -6.75
CA LEU A 344 18.64 -14.22 -7.28
C LEU A 344 18.58 -13.09 -6.24
N TYR A 345 18.47 -13.39 -4.96
CA TYR A 345 18.45 -12.36 -3.92
C TYR A 345 19.78 -12.23 -3.15
N ARG A 346 20.68 -13.18 -3.29
CA ARG A 346 21.98 -13.20 -2.62
C ARG A 346 23.09 -12.71 -3.54
N HIS A 347 23.92 -11.81 -3.05
CA HIS A 347 25.19 -11.47 -3.71
C HIS A 347 26.30 -12.32 -3.07
N ARG A 348 26.92 -13.21 -3.84
CA ARG A 348 27.73 -14.33 -3.33
C ARG A 348 29.04 -13.91 -2.65
N ASP A 349 29.57 -12.77 -2.99
CA ASP A 349 30.92 -12.33 -2.57
C ASP A 349 30.88 -11.24 -1.50
N GLU A 350 29.73 -11.01 -0.88
CA GLU A 350 29.55 -9.94 0.11
C GLU A 350 29.01 -10.45 1.45
N THR A 351 29.56 -9.93 2.53
CA THR A 351 29.05 -10.15 3.89
C THR A 351 27.84 -9.26 4.20
N SER A 352 27.69 -8.16 3.46
CA SER A 352 26.59 -7.21 3.58
C SER A 352 25.44 -7.57 2.65
N ASP A 353 24.21 -7.52 3.15
CA ASP A 353 23.00 -7.76 2.37
C ASP A 353 22.60 -6.58 1.46
N TYR A 354 23.38 -5.49 1.42
CA TYR A 354 23.05 -4.25 0.73
C TYR A 354 22.80 -4.43 -0.78
N ASN A 355 23.75 -5.00 -1.51
CA ASN A 355 23.61 -5.19 -2.95
C ASN A 355 22.56 -6.26 -3.31
N GLY A 356 22.44 -7.29 -2.45
CA GLY A 356 21.36 -8.27 -2.55
C GLY A 356 19.98 -7.61 -2.44
N ASP A 357 19.80 -6.67 -1.51
CA ASP A 357 18.55 -5.93 -1.33
C ASP A 357 18.21 -5.06 -2.56
N LEU A 358 19.18 -4.33 -3.09
CA LEU A 358 18.96 -3.48 -4.27
C LEU A 358 18.51 -4.27 -5.50
N ARG A 359 19.09 -5.46 -5.71
CA ARG A 359 18.80 -6.30 -6.88
C ARG A 359 17.55 -7.16 -6.71
N ALA A 360 17.25 -7.60 -5.49
CA ALA A 360 16.12 -8.48 -5.20
C ALA A 360 14.78 -7.93 -5.71
N ARG A 361 14.62 -6.62 -5.74
CA ARG A 361 13.40 -5.93 -6.23
C ARG A 361 13.13 -6.27 -7.69
N ALA A 362 14.10 -6.02 -8.56
CA ALA A 362 14.01 -6.32 -9.99
C ALA A 362 14.03 -7.83 -10.26
N HIS A 363 14.84 -8.60 -9.53
CA HIS A 363 14.86 -10.05 -9.68
C HIS A 363 13.53 -10.71 -9.33
N LEU A 364 12.86 -10.24 -8.28
CA LEU A 364 11.54 -10.75 -7.90
C LEU A 364 10.49 -10.43 -8.98
N LEU A 365 10.51 -9.21 -9.53
CA LEU A 365 9.67 -8.84 -10.67
C LEU A 365 9.88 -9.79 -11.86
N ASN A 366 11.14 -9.94 -12.29
CA ASN A 366 11.47 -10.75 -13.46
C ASN A 366 11.17 -12.25 -13.23
N TYR A 367 11.40 -12.75 -12.01
CA TYR A 367 11.08 -14.14 -11.64
C TYR A 367 9.57 -14.39 -11.66
N LEU A 368 8.77 -13.51 -11.10
CA LEU A 368 7.32 -13.65 -11.12
C LEU A 368 6.74 -13.41 -12.52
N GLY A 369 7.32 -12.48 -13.29
CA GLY A 369 6.84 -12.09 -14.63
C GLY A 369 7.34 -12.99 -15.77
N GLY A 370 8.43 -13.72 -15.56
CA GLY A 370 9.05 -14.53 -16.61
C GLY A 370 8.11 -15.58 -17.19
N GLY A 371 8.12 -15.72 -18.53
CA GLY A 371 7.22 -16.58 -19.29
C GLY A 371 5.84 -15.97 -19.56
N SER A 372 5.59 -14.73 -19.13
CA SER A 372 4.39 -13.97 -19.48
C SER A 372 4.51 -13.34 -20.88
N PRO A 373 3.42 -12.84 -21.48
CA PRO A 373 3.48 -12.11 -22.74
C PRO A 373 4.43 -10.90 -22.71
N PHE A 374 4.56 -10.22 -21.57
CA PHE A 374 5.42 -9.04 -21.42
C PHE A 374 6.88 -9.37 -21.06
N MET A 375 7.17 -10.64 -20.70
CA MET A 375 8.51 -11.16 -20.42
C MET A 375 8.70 -12.52 -21.08
N PRO A 376 8.59 -12.64 -22.41
CA PRO A 376 8.76 -13.91 -23.11
C PRO A 376 10.19 -14.42 -22.96
N ASP A 377 10.42 -15.71 -23.26
CA ASP A 377 11.73 -16.36 -23.28
C ASP A 377 12.51 -16.31 -21.95
N THR A 378 11.83 -16.02 -20.86
CA THR A 378 12.36 -16.02 -19.48
C THR A 378 11.61 -17.06 -18.66
N LEU A 379 12.31 -17.91 -17.93
CA LEU A 379 11.67 -18.84 -17.00
C LEU A 379 11.16 -18.07 -15.77
N GLY A 380 9.90 -18.30 -15.39
CA GLY A 380 9.30 -17.65 -14.25
C GLY A 380 7.87 -18.08 -13.97
N ALA A 381 7.17 -17.31 -13.15
CA ALA A 381 5.82 -17.63 -12.68
C ALA A 381 4.70 -17.05 -13.56
N ARG A 382 4.99 -16.47 -14.70
CA ARG A 382 4.08 -16.03 -15.77
C ARG A 382 3.10 -14.91 -15.40
N VAL A 383 3.32 -14.17 -14.34
CA VAL A 383 2.46 -13.02 -13.99
C VAL A 383 2.69 -11.89 -15.00
N PRO A 384 1.67 -11.39 -15.71
CA PRO A 384 1.86 -10.46 -16.82
C PRO A 384 2.02 -9.01 -16.34
N PHE A 385 3.11 -8.74 -15.62
CA PHE A 385 3.46 -7.36 -15.22
C PHE A 385 3.78 -6.51 -16.44
N GLU A 386 3.21 -5.30 -16.48
CA GLU A 386 3.34 -4.37 -17.60
C GLU A 386 4.30 -3.22 -17.32
N LEU A 387 4.49 -2.86 -16.06
CA LEU A 387 5.45 -1.84 -15.65
C LEU A 387 5.90 -2.03 -14.21
N SER A 388 7.02 -1.36 -13.87
CA SER A 388 7.44 -1.20 -12.48
C SER A 388 7.66 0.27 -12.11
N PHE A 389 7.53 0.54 -10.80
CA PHE A 389 7.70 1.86 -10.22
C PHE A 389 8.44 1.79 -8.89
N ALA A 390 9.49 2.57 -8.75
CA ALA A 390 10.26 2.74 -7.51
C ALA A 390 10.11 4.17 -6.97
N LEU A 391 9.62 4.31 -5.75
CA LEU A 391 9.53 5.59 -5.06
C LEU A 391 10.69 5.76 -4.09
N HIS A 392 11.50 6.79 -4.32
CA HIS A 392 12.66 7.16 -3.52
C HIS A 392 12.59 8.62 -3.05
N THR A 393 13.53 9.03 -2.21
CA THR A 393 13.82 10.43 -1.90
C THR A 393 15.33 10.64 -1.94
N ASP A 394 15.76 11.67 -2.67
CA ASP A 394 17.17 11.94 -2.94
C ASP A 394 17.87 12.67 -1.79
N ALA A 395 19.18 12.63 -1.81
CA ALA A 395 20.03 13.53 -1.04
C ALA A 395 20.08 14.91 -1.71
N GLY A 396 20.27 15.96 -0.95
CA GLY A 396 20.44 17.32 -1.46
C GLY A 396 19.67 18.37 -0.67
N PHE A 397 20.06 19.61 -0.86
CA PHE A 397 19.47 20.74 -0.10
C PHE A 397 19.75 22.08 -0.77
N ASN A 398 18.85 23.04 -0.54
CA ASN A 398 19.02 24.43 -0.95
C ASN A 398 19.22 25.34 0.27
N ARG A 399 20.39 25.99 0.38
CA ARG A 399 20.71 26.87 1.52
C ARG A 399 19.78 28.08 1.62
N ASN A 400 19.19 28.53 0.51
CA ASN A 400 18.23 29.62 0.47
C ASN A 400 16.81 29.24 0.93
N GLY A 401 16.58 27.96 1.30
CA GLY A 401 15.28 27.46 1.77
C GLY A 401 14.26 27.22 0.66
N SER A 402 14.66 27.21 -0.61
CA SER A 402 13.77 26.87 -1.73
C SER A 402 13.53 25.35 -1.80
N ILE A 403 12.52 24.93 -2.54
CA ILE A 403 12.24 23.54 -2.87
C ILE A 403 13.42 22.98 -3.67
N TYR A 404 13.92 21.80 -3.27
CA TYR A 404 14.91 21.06 -4.04
C TYR A 404 14.25 20.26 -5.18
N GLY A 405 13.12 19.62 -4.89
CA GLY A 405 12.19 19.08 -5.87
C GLY A 405 12.53 17.69 -6.41
N THR A 406 11.90 17.36 -7.52
CA THR A 406 11.78 15.99 -8.05
C THR A 406 12.80 15.69 -9.14
N LEU A 407 13.37 14.48 -9.10
CA LEU A 407 14.24 13.90 -10.11
C LEU A 407 13.65 12.57 -10.62
N GLY A 408 13.67 12.35 -11.92
CA GLY A 408 13.27 11.07 -12.53
C GLY A 408 14.49 10.32 -13.10
N LEU A 409 14.48 8.98 -13.00
CA LEU A 409 15.50 8.13 -13.59
C LEU A 409 14.86 7.01 -14.40
N PHE A 410 15.46 6.69 -15.53
CA PHE A 410 15.10 5.56 -16.40
C PHE A 410 16.37 4.99 -17.06
N THR A 411 16.27 3.87 -17.76
CA THR A 411 17.36 3.27 -18.53
C THR A 411 16.90 3.03 -19.96
N GLY A 412 17.50 3.76 -20.91
CA GLY A 412 17.23 3.62 -22.33
C GLY A 412 18.08 2.54 -22.99
N VAL A 413 19.30 2.32 -22.47
CA VAL A 413 20.22 1.24 -22.89
C VAL A 413 20.82 0.64 -21.62
N ASN A 414 20.69 -0.68 -21.43
CA ASN A 414 21.19 -1.35 -20.24
C ASN A 414 22.74 -1.57 -20.29
N GLU A 415 23.32 -2.14 -19.23
CA GLU A 415 24.77 -2.39 -19.14
C GLU A 415 25.27 -3.37 -20.22
N GLN A 416 24.42 -4.23 -20.76
CA GLN A 416 24.73 -5.18 -21.82
C GLN A 416 24.67 -4.55 -23.22
N GLY A 417 24.22 -3.30 -23.30
CA GLY A 417 24.03 -2.59 -24.57
C GLY A 417 22.65 -2.81 -25.21
N ASP A 418 21.71 -3.45 -24.49
CA ASP A 418 20.36 -3.70 -25.00
C ASP A 418 19.52 -2.44 -24.91
N SER A 419 19.01 -1.98 -26.05
CA SER A 419 18.05 -0.88 -26.16
C SER A 419 16.59 -1.36 -26.23
N LEU A 420 16.36 -2.67 -26.23
CA LEU A 420 15.03 -3.30 -26.30
C LEU A 420 14.77 -4.16 -25.08
N TYR A 421 13.49 -4.26 -24.73
CA TYR A 421 12.98 -5.33 -23.88
C TYR A 421 12.86 -6.63 -24.67
N ARG A 422 12.67 -7.76 -24.01
CA ARG A 422 12.50 -9.07 -24.65
C ARG A 422 11.29 -9.16 -25.58
N THR A 423 10.30 -8.29 -25.40
CA THR A 423 9.16 -8.12 -26.31
C THR A 423 9.52 -7.45 -27.64
N GLY A 424 10.72 -6.93 -27.80
CA GLY A 424 11.11 -6.07 -28.93
C GLY A 424 10.73 -4.60 -28.75
N THR A 425 10.00 -4.25 -27.70
CA THR A 425 9.63 -2.85 -27.37
C THR A 425 10.87 -2.08 -26.93
N ALA A 426 11.01 -0.84 -27.39
CA ALA A 426 12.16 0.00 -27.06
C ALA A 426 12.18 0.35 -25.57
N ARG A 427 13.30 0.17 -24.86
CA ARG A 427 13.48 0.61 -23.46
C ARG A 427 13.26 2.11 -23.30
N ARG A 428 13.45 2.89 -24.36
CA ARG A 428 13.18 4.33 -24.40
C ARG A 428 11.72 4.68 -24.10
N THR A 429 10.75 3.77 -24.18
CA THR A 429 9.37 4.00 -23.75
C THR A 429 9.29 4.38 -22.25
N SER A 430 10.27 3.97 -21.42
CA SER A 430 10.40 4.38 -20.02
C SER A 430 10.65 5.89 -19.85
N LEU A 431 11.22 6.57 -20.86
CA LEU A 431 11.34 8.04 -20.88
C LEU A 431 9.95 8.72 -20.92
N ASP A 432 9.03 8.22 -21.75
CA ASP A 432 7.66 8.76 -21.81
C ASP A 432 6.94 8.53 -20.49
N TYR A 433 7.09 7.34 -19.91
CA TYR A 433 6.58 7.01 -18.59
C TYR A 433 7.06 7.99 -17.50
N ALA A 434 8.36 8.14 -17.37
CA ALA A 434 8.95 9.02 -16.35
C ALA A 434 8.56 10.50 -16.58
N ARG A 435 8.50 10.94 -17.84
CA ARG A 435 8.05 12.30 -18.19
C ARG A 435 6.61 12.56 -17.77
N ARG A 436 5.70 11.61 -18.02
CA ARG A 436 4.28 11.70 -17.57
C ARG A 436 4.19 11.83 -16.06
N VAL A 437 4.92 11.00 -15.31
CA VAL A 437 4.93 11.04 -13.85
C VAL A 437 5.40 12.39 -13.34
N MET A 438 6.52 12.90 -13.84
CA MET A 438 7.07 14.19 -13.42
C MET A 438 6.16 15.37 -13.79
N THR A 439 5.59 15.37 -15.00
CA THR A 439 4.69 16.43 -15.47
C THR A 439 3.40 16.48 -14.65
N ASN A 440 2.77 15.33 -14.40
CA ASN A 440 1.55 15.28 -13.60
C ASN A 440 1.82 15.72 -12.16
N LEU A 441 2.95 15.29 -11.59
CA LEU A 441 3.35 15.70 -10.23
C LEU A 441 3.53 17.22 -10.14
N HIS A 442 4.30 17.82 -11.07
CA HIS A 442 4.49 19.28 -11.12
C HIS A 442 3.15 20.01 -11.22
N ASN A 443 2.30 19.62 -12.17
CA ASN A 443 1.02 20.28 -12.42
C ASN A 443 0.09 20.20 -11.20
N ASP A 444 -0.06 19.02 -10.63
CA ASP A 444 -0.99 18.79 -9.52
C ASP A 444 -0.51 19.49 -8.24
N VAL A 445 0.77 19.39 -7.91
CA VAL A 445 1.33 20.04 -6.71
C VAL A 445 1.30 21.56 -6.86
N THR A 446 1.72 22.09 -8.01
CA THR A 446 1.71 23.54 -8.28
C THR A 446 0.29 24.10 -8.16
N ARG A 447 -0.70 23.46 -8.80
CA ARG A 447 -2.10 23.92 -8.73
C ARG A 447 -2.71 23.77 -7.34
N THR A 448 -2.37 22.68 -6.63
CA THR A 448 -2.96 22.40 -5.32
C THR A 448 -2.42 23.31 -4.23
N TYR A 449 -1.12 23.62 -4.25
CA TYR A 449 -0.44 24.35 -3.17
C TYR A 449 -0.05 25.78 -3.54
N GLY A 450 -0.26 26.21 -4.79
CA GLY A 450 0.10 27.55 -5.25
C GLY A 450 1.60 27.79 -5.22
N THR A 451 2.42 26.75 -5.36
CA THR A 451 3.87 26.81 -5.34
C THR A 451 4.44 26.19 -6.62
N ASP A 452 5.45 26.80 -7.20
CA ASP A 452 6.15 26.24 -8.35
C ASP A 452 6.96 25.02 -7.86
N TRP A 453 6.42 23.81 -8.09
CA TRP A 453 7.08 22.57 -7.71
C TRP A 453 8.24 22.31 -8.66
N HIS A 454 9.45 22.40 -8.12
CA HIS A 454 10.66 22.30 -8.93
C HIS A 454 10.85 20.88 -9.49
N LEU A 455 10.93 20.79 -10.82
CA LEU A 455 11.41 19.60 -11.52
C LEU A 455 12.90 19.77 -11.82
N ARG A 456 13.69 18.86 -11.32
CA ARG A 456 15.10 18.73 -11.70
C ARG A 456 15.20 18.03 -13.05
N GLU A 457 16.20 17.22 -13.25
CA GLU A 457 16.45 16.55 -14.52
C GLU A 457 15.75 15.19 -14.60
N LEU A 458 15.66 14.68 -15.80
CA LEU A 458 15.25 13.30 -16.10
C LEU A 458 16.48 12.57 -16.65
N PHE A 459 17.08 11.70 -15.84
CA PHE A 459 18.33 11.04 -16.15
C PHE A 459 18.14 9.66 -16.79
N ASP A 460 18.85 9.44 -17.90
CA ASP A 460 19.10 8.11 -18.45
C ASP A 460 20.34 7.52 -17.73
N LYS A 461 20.13 6.62 -16.77
CA LYS A 461 21.19 6.04 -15.93
C LYS A 461 20.95 4.56 -15.65
N ASN A 462 22.02 3.79 -15.61
CA ASN A 462 22.00 2.35 -15.36
C ASN A 462 21.92 1.98 -13.87
N TYR A 463 20.82 2.35 -13.19
CA TYR A 463 20.54 1.87 -11.84
C TYR A 463 19.91 0.47 -11.89
N ALA A 464 20.14 -0.36 -10.87
CA ALA A 464 19.60 -1.72 -10.82
C ALA A 464 18.08 -1.78 -11.00
N GLU A 465 17.35 -0.82 -10.41
CA GLU A 465 15.90 -0.75 -10.42
C GLU A 465 15.30 -0.23 -11.74
N THR A 466 16.12 0.23 -12.68
CA THR A 466 15.67 0.69 -14.01
C THR A 466 16.25 -0.13 -15.16
N ARG A 467 17.49 -0.67 -14.99
CA ARG A 467 18.12 -1.46 -16.05
C ARG A 467 17.75 -2.94 -16.02
N MET A 468 17.54 -3.50 -14.82
CA MET A 468 17.29 -4.93 -14.66
C MET A 468 15.82 -5.36 -14.93
N PRO A 469 14.79 -4.56 -14.64
CA PRO A 469 13.43 -4.90 -15.04
C PRO A 469 13.31 -5.13 -16.54
N GLU A 470 12.57 -6.18 -16.93
CA GLU A 470 12.30 -6.51 -18.34
C GLU A 470 10.97 -5.90 -18.83
N VAL A 471 10.44 -4.93 -18.11
CA VAL A 471 9.28 -4.10 -18.45
C VAL A 471 9.61 -2.62 -18.25
N PRO A 472 8.85 -1.69 -18.83
CA PRO A 472 9.01 -0.26 -18.59
C PRO A 472 9.10 0.06 -17.11
N SER A 473 10.13 0.83 -16.73
CA SER A 473 10.47 1.07 -15.33
C SER A 473 11.04 2.46 -15.12
N MET A 474 10.83 3.01 -13.91
CA MET A 474 11.45 4.25 -13.48
C MET A 474 11.70 4.27 -11.98
N ILE A 475 12.66 5.10 -11.57
CA ILE A 475 12.82 5.58 -10.20
C ILE A 475 12.32 7.02 -10.14
N LEU A 476 11.52 7.34 -9.16
CA LEU A 476 11.13 8.71 -8.84
C LEU A 476 11.78 9.11 -7.51
N GLU A 477 12.75 10.00 -7.58
CA GLU A 477 13.25 10.75 -6.42
C GLU A 477 12.28 11.90 -6.18
N LEU A 478 11.23 11.63 -5.38
CA LEU A 478 10.09 12.54 -5.24
C LEU A 478 10.50 13.93 -4.74
N LEU A 479 11.47 13.97 -3.82
CA LEU A 479 11.95 15.18 -3.13
C LEU A 479 13.28 14.86 -2.43
N ALA A 480 13.92 15.86 -1.84
CA ALA A 480 15.16 15.67 -1.09
C ALA A 480 14.93 15.58 0.43
N HIS A 481 15.29 14.43 1.03
CA HIS A 481 15.12 14.19 2.46
C HIS A 481 16.09 15.01 3.35
N GLN A 482 17.09 15.66 2.77
CA GLN A 482 17.99 16.59 3.47
C GLN A 482 17.49 18.05 3.39
N ASN A 483 16.49 18.37 2.55
CA ASN A 483 15.96 19.71 2.38
C ASN A 483 14.74 19.94 3.27
N PHE A 484 14.87 20.78 4.30
CA PHE A 484 13.76 21.03 5.23
C PHE A 484 12.48 21.49 4.53
N THR A 485 12.59 22.32 3.47
CA THR A 485 11.43 22.79 2.72
C THR A 485 10.69 21.63 2.04
N ASP A 486 11.41 20.69 1.44
CA ASP A 486 10.81 19.46 0.86
C ASP A 486 10.18 18.61 1.96
N MET A 487 10.84 18.50 3.11
CA MET A 487 10.35 17.70 4.22
C MET A 487 9.07 18.25 4.86
N LYS A 488 8.80 19.57 4.74
CA LYS A 488 7.50 20.14 5.11
C LYS A 488 6.35 19.54 4.28
N PHE A 489 6.59 19.29 2.99
CA PHE A 489 5.65 18.58 2.12
C PHE A 489 5.64 17.07 2.43
N ALA A 490 6.81 16.47 2.56
CA ALA A 490 6.94 15.03 2.79
C ALA A 490 6.16 14.52 4.02
N HIS A 491 6.09 15.30 5.09
CA HIS A 491 5.35 14.96 6.29
C HIS A 491 3.84 15.28 6.23
N ASP A 492 3.39 16.08 5.26
CA ASP A 492 1.97 16.43 5.15
C ASP A 492 1.16 15.31 4.48
N PRO A 493 0.16 14.71 5.16
CA PRO A 493 -0.66 13.64 4.60
C PRO A 493 -1.46 14.06 3.35
N ASN A 494 -1.82 15.35 3.23
CA ASN A 494 -2.53 15.89 2.06
C ASN A 494 -1.59 15.94 0.84
N PHE A 495 -0.32 16.31 1.05
CA PHE A 495 0.67 16.23 -0.02
C PHE A 495 0.91 14.77 -0.46
N LYS A 496 0.96 13.83 0.50
CA LYS A 496 1.11 12.41 0.17
C LYS A 496 -0.02 11.91 -0.72
N PHE A 497 -1.26 12.33 -0.44
CA PHE A 497 -2.42 12.02 -1.29
C PHE A 497 -2.25 12.65 -2.68
N THR A 498 -1.93 13.96 -2.77
CA THR A 498 -1.79 14.68 -4.04
C THR A 498 -0.69 14.08 -4.91
N ALA A 499 0.50 13.86 -4.36
CA ALA A 499 1.63 13.28 -5.08
C ALA A 499 1.33 11.84 -5.55
N SER A 500 0.75 11.01 -4.69
CA SER A 500 0.37 9.64 -5.05
C SER A 500 -0.71 9.61 -6.14
N ARG A 501 -1.67 10.56 -6.11
CA ARG A 501 -2.70 10.70 -7.15
C ARG A 501 -2.09 11.11 -8.49
N ALA A 502 -1.15 12.04 -8.49
CA ALA A 502 -0.44 12.45 -9.70
C ALA A 502 0.34 11.28 -10.33
N ILE A 503 1.01 10.47 -9.51
CA ILE A 503 1.72 9.27 -9.95
C ILE A 503 0.73 8.23 -10.51
N TYR A 504 -0.35 7.94 -9.78
CA TYR A 504 -1.41 7.04 -10.24
C TYR A 504 -1.97 7.43 -11.61
N LYS A 505 -2.31 8.72 -11.81
CA LYS A 505 -2.81 9.23 -13.08
C LYS A 505 -1.81 9.01 -14.22
N ALA A 506 -0.54 9.29 -13.97
CA ALA A 506 0.52 9.09 -14.96
C ALA A 506 0.70 7.61 -15.33
N MET A 507 0.65 6.70 -14.36
CA MET A 507 0.71 5.25 -14.59
C MET A 507 -0.48 4.78 -15.42
N LEU A 508 -1.69 5.19 -15.07
CA LEU A 508 -2.91 4.88 -15.80
C LEU A 508 -2.83 5.37 -17.26
N GLN A 509 -2.46 6.64 -17.46
CA GLN A 509 -2.31 7.25 -18.79
C GLN A 509 -1.21 6.56 -19.62
N TYR A 510 -0.11 6.16 -18.97
CA TYR A 510 0.97 5.46 -19.64
C TYR A 510 0.56 4.05 -20.08
N VAL A 511 -0.04 3.25 -19.19
CA VAL A 511 -0.51 1.89 -19.52
C VAL A 511 -1.51 1.96 -20.68
N SER A 512 -2.49 2.87 -20.62
CA SER A 512 -3.45 3.05 -21.72
C SER A 512 -2.77 3.43 -23.04
N ALA A 513 -1.77 4.31 -22.99
CA ALA A 513 -1.00 4.68 -24.20
C ALA A 513 -0.17 3.51 -24.77
N MET A 514 0.39 2.65 -23.89
CA MET A 514 1.12 1.46 -24.33
C MET A 514 0.24 0.48 -25.11
N HIS A 515 -1.06 0.42 -24.81
CA HIS A 515 -2.06 -0.39 -25.51
C HIS A 515 -2.76 0.36 -26.64
N GLY A 516 -2.39 1.61 -26.92
CA GLY A 516 -3.05 2.43 -27.94
C GLY A 516 -4.50 2.79 -27.59
N GLU A 517 -4.86 2.72 -26.32
CA GLU A 517 -6.21 3.05 -25.83
C GLU A 517 -6.41 4.56 -25.73
N PRO A 518 -7.67 5.06 -25.84
CA PRO A 518 -7.97 6.47 -25.60
C PRO A 518 -7.69 6.84 -24.13
N GLN A 519 -7.63 8.15 -23.85
CA GLN A 519 -7.41 8.67 -22.48
C GLN A 519 -8.43 8.06 -21.52
N PRO A 520 -7.98 7.33 -20.49
CA PRO A 520 -8.88 6.67 -19.55
C PRO A 520 -9.51 7.68 -18.59
N ALA A 521 -10.68 7.35 -18.05
CA ALA A 521 -11.27 8.10 -16.96
C ALA A 521 -10.41 7.97 -15.69
N ILE A 522 -10.30 9.05 -14.93
CA ILE A 522 -9.64 9.05 -13.62
C ILE A 522 -10.67 8.71 -12.54
N GLN A 523 -10.29 7.92 -11.53
CA GLN A 523 -11.18 7.61 -10.40
C GLN A 523 -11.63 8.89 -9.69
N PRO A 524 -12.88 8.95 -9.14
CA PRO A 524 -13.40 10.13 -8.45
C PRO A 524 -12.64 10.47 -7.18
N LEU A 525 -12.82 11.71 -6.70
CA LEU A 525 -12.49 12.09 -5.32
C LEU A 525 -13.53 11.52 -4.34
N PRO A 526 -13.19 11.36 -3.04
CA PRO A 526 -14.16 10.99 -2.01
C PRO A 526 -15.36 11.92 -2.00
N VAL A 527 -16.54 11.39 -1.68
CA VAL A 527 -17.73 12.22 -1.48
C VAL A 527 -17.55 13.20 -0.33
N ASN A 528 -18.28 14.31 -0.37
CA ASN A 528 -18.35 15.29 0.70
C ASN A 528 -19.79 15.39 1.26
N THR A 529 -19.99 16.22 2.28
CA THR A 529 -21.29 16.49 2.92
C THR A 529 -22.07 15.22 3.30
N PHE A 530 -21.36 14.15 3.70
CA PHE A 530 -21.98 12.89 4.07
C PHE A 530 -22.80 13.02 5.36
N SER A 531 -24.04 12.50 5.33
CA SER A 531 -24.99 12.53 6.42
C SER A 531 -25.75 11.21 6.52
N ALA A 532 -25.90 10.68 7.73
CA ALA A 532 -26.66 9.48 8.09
C ALA A 532 -27.71 9.84 9.14
N ARG A 533 -28.94 10.08 8.73
CA ARG A 533 -30.01 10.57 9.61
C ARG A 533 -31.20 9.63 9.62
N LEU A 534 -31.74 9.38 10.80
CA LEU A 534 -32.97 8.61 10.96
C LEU A 534 -34.16 9.32 10.30
N VAL A 535 -35.03 8.54 9.69
CA VAL A 535 -36.25 9.06 9.08
C VAL A 535 -37.34 9.10 10.14
N LYS A 536 -37.83 10.30 10.43
CA LYS A 536 -38.85 10.51 11.49
C LYS A 536 -40.06 9.60 11.32
N GLY A 537 -40.43 8.87 12.37
CA GLY A 537 -41.59 7.97 12.35
C GLY A 537 -41.40 6.65 11.62
N GLN A 538 -40.14 6.34 11.17
CA GLN A 538 -39.83 5.12 10.46
C GLN A 538 -38.60 4.45 11.04
N ASP A 539 -38.53 3.12 10.97
CA ASP A 539 -37.32 2.36 11.29
C ASP A 539 -36.41 2.34 10.03
N ALA A 540 -35.92 3.51 9.66
CA ALA A 540 -35.10 3.72 8.48
C ALA A 540 -34.08 4.84 8.68
N VAL A 541 -32.95 4.73 7.98
CA VAL A 541 -31.93 5.78 7.88
C VAL A 541 -31.91 6.32 6.45
N GLN A 542 -31.82 7.63 6.32
CA GLN A 542 -31.49 8.30 5.07
C GLN A 542 -29.99 8.63 5.06
N LEU A 543 -29.28 8.06 4.12
CA LEU A 543 -27.90 8.43 3.78
C LEU A 543 -27.95 9.41 2.63
N SER A 544 -27.16 10.51 2.71
CA SER A 544 -27.07 11.50 1.63
C SER A 544 -25.68 12.12 1.61
N TRP A 545 -25.21 12.50 0.43
CA TRP A 545 -23.89 13.08 0.19
C TRP A 545 -23.87 13.94 -1.07
N HIS A 546 -22.73 14.62 -1.33
CA HIS A 546 -22.47 15.24 -2.61
C HIS A 546 -21.19 14.68 -3.22
N SER A 547 -21.11 14.71 -4.54
CA SER A 547 -19.84 14.46 -5.25
C SER A 547 -18.86 15.59 -5.00
N THR A 548 -17.59 15.25 -4.89
CA THR A 548 -16.51 16.26 -4.88
C THR A 548 -16.05 16.49 -6.30
N GLU A 549 -16.14 17.74 -6.75
CA GLU A 549 -15.58 18.14 -8.04
C GLU A 549 -14.05 18.06 -8.00
N ASP A 550 -13.45 17.44 -9.00
CA ASP A 550 -12.01 17.44 -9.20
C ASP A 550 -11.63 18.54 -10.20
N SER A 551 -11.15 19.68 -9.69
CA SER A 551 -10.73 20.81 -10.53
C SER A 551 -9.50 20.52 -11.41
N LEU A 552 -8.79 19.43 -11.12
CA LEU A 552 -7.63 18.98 -11.89
C LEU A 552 -8.02 17.97 -12.99
N GLU A 553 -9.15 17.25 -12.83
CA GLU A 553 -9.51 16.14 -13.70
C GLU A 553 -11.02 16.08 -13.97
N THR A 554 -11.45 16.61 -15.08
CA THR A 554 -12.88 16.61 -15.46
C THR A 554 -13.45 15.20 -15.70
N SER A 555 -12.60 14.23 -16.06
CA SER A 555 -13.00 12.83 -16.26
C SER A 555 -13.30 12.10 -14.94
N ALA A 556 -12.93 12.68 -13.79
CA ALA A 556 -13.13 12.11 -12.46
C ALA A 556 -14.57 12.28 -11.92
N THR A 557 -15.52 12.69 -12.74
CA THR A 557 -16.93 12.83 -12.34
C THR A 557 -17.55 11.48 -12.00
N PRO A 558 -18.15 11.31 -10.81
CA PRO A 558 -18.84 10.07 -10.44
C PRO A 558 -20.04 9.76 -11.34
N THR A 559 -20.24 8.48 -11.64
CA THR A 559 -21.43 7.96 -12.35
C THR A 559 -22.29 7.09 -11.44
N ASP A 560 -21.73 6.56 -10.35
CA ASP A 560 -22.45 5.79 -9.34
C ASP A 560 -21.77 5.94 -7.98
N TYR A 561 -22.37 5.33 -6.96
CA TYR A 561 -21.84 5.29 -5.61
C TYR A 561 -22.05 3.91 -5.00
N ILE A 562 -21.19 3.55 -4.05
CA ILE A 562 -21.28 2.31 -3.30
C ILE A 562 -21.35 2.63 -1.81
N VAL A 563 -22.38 2.10 -1.15
CA VAL A 563 -22.60 2.21 0.29
C VAL A 563 -22.19 0.90 0.97
N TYR A 564 -21.37 0.99 1.99
CA TYR A 564 -20.96 -0.13 2.84
C TYR A 564 -21.60 0.00 4.21
N THR A 565 -21.94 -1.14 4.81
CA THR A 565 -22.62 -1.22 6.12
C THR A 565 -21.89 -2.19 7.05
N ARG A 566 -21.77 -1.84 8.33
CA ARG A 566 -21.30 -2.74 9.40
C ARG A 566 -21.98 -2.42 10.72
N THR A 567 -21.75 -3.26 11.72
CA THR A 567 -21.99 -2.97 13.15
C THR A 567 -20.64 -2.83 13.87
N PRO A 568 -20.57 -2.32 15.11
CA PRO A 568 -19.29 -2.07 15.81
C PRO A 568 -18.35 -3.28 15.88
N ASN A 569 -18.92 -4.48 15.94
CA ASN A 569 -18.14 -5.72 16.10
C ASN A 569 -17.94 -6.50 14.79
N THR A 570 -18.32 -5.91 13.64
CA THR A 570 -18.18 -6.57 12.34
C THR A 570 -17.31 -5.76 11.39
N ASP A 571 -16.81 -6.42 10.34
CA ASP A 571 -16.24 -5.73 9.19
C ASP A 571 -17.35 -5.19 8.28
N PHE A 572 -17.01 -4.31 7.35
CA PHE A 572 -17.96 -3.88 6.32
C PHE A 572 -18.36 -5.04 5.41
N ASP A 573 -19.60 -4.98 4.94
CA ASP A 573 -20.11 -5.83 3.86
C ASP A 573 -19.38 -5.54 2.52
N ASN A 574 -19.73 -6.28 1.47
CA ASN A 574 -19.13 -6.09 0.14
C ASN A 574 -19.70 -4.87 -0.62
N GLY A 575 -20.59 -4.10 0.02
CA GLY A 575 -21.16 -2.87 -0.50
C GLY A 575 -22.37 -3.05 -1.42
N ARG A 576 -23.10 -1.96 -1.60
CA ARG A 576 -24.30 -1.88 -2.44
C ARG A 576 -24.26 -0.65 -3.33
N LEU A 577 -24.47 -0.83 -4.64
CA LEU A 577 -24.61 0.27 -5.59
C LEU A 577 -25.92 1.04 -5.39
N THR A 578 -25.86 2.36 -5.62
CA THR A 578 -27.03 3.25 -5.48
C THR A 578 -27.75 3.55 -6.80
N GLY A 579 -27.18 3.12 -7.94
CA GLY A 579 -27.71 3.41 -9.28
C GLY A 579 -27.62 4.89 -9.64
N GLY A 580 -26.48 5.51 -9.34
CA GLY A 580 -26.17 6.92 -9.63
C GLY A 580 -26.81 7.94 -8.68
N ARG A 581 -27.56 7.49 -7.66
CA ARG A 581 -28.21 8.39 -6.71
C ARG A 581 -27.27 8.79 -5.58
N ALA A 582 -27.20 10.08 -5.29
CA ALA A 582 -26.43 10.64 -4.18
C ALA A 582 -27.17 10.58 -2.82
N ALA A 583 -28.18 9.75 -2.72
CA ALA A 583 -28.92 9.46 -1.49
C ALA A 583 -29.60 8.10 -1.58
N VAL A 584 -29.74 7.44 -0.43
CA VAL A 584 -30.46 6.17 -0.28
C VAL A 584 -31.11 6.07 1.08
N THR A 585 -32.30 5.47 1.14
CA THR A 585 -32.96 5.13 2.41
C THR A 585 -32.82 3.62 2.64
N LEU A 586 -32.34 3.25 3.80
CA LEU A 586 -32.11 1.86 4.21
C LEU A 586 -32.94 1.54 5.45
N PRO A 587 -33.54 0.34 5.56
CA PRO A 587 -34.19 -0.09 6.77
C PRO A 587 -33.15 -0.30 7.90
N VAL A 588 -33.52 0.00 9.13
CA VAL A 588 -32.73 -0.30 10.33
C VAL A 588 -33.56 -1.09 11.33
N VAL A 589 -32.92 -1.95 12.09
CA VAL A 589 -33.56 -2.70 13.17
C VAL A 589 -33.41 -1.90 14.46
N PRO A 590 -34.51 -1.51 15.14
CA PRO A 590 -34.41 -0.79 16.40
C PRO A 590 -33.62 -1.57 17.47
N GLY A 591 -32.69 -0.85 18.13
CA GLY A 591 -31.75 -1.43 19.10
C GLY A 591 -30.43 -1.91 18.50
N ILE A 592 -30.23 -1.78 17.20
CA ILE A 592 -28.97 -2.11 16.54
C ILE A 592 -28.21 -0.82 16.16
N HIS A 593 -26.93 -0.78 16.48
CA HIS A 593 -25.99 0.28 16.08
C HIS A 593 -25.42 -0.06 14.69
N TYR A 594 -25.65 0.81 13.70
CA TYR A 594 -25.14 0.67 12.34
C TYR A 594 -24.09 1.73 12.05
N ILE A 595 -23.12 1.38 11.19
CA ILE A 595 -22.06 2.26 10.73
C ILE A 595 -22.04 2.18 9.21
N TYR A 596 -21.97 3.34 8.55
CA TYR A 596 -22.01 3.47 7.10
C TYR A 596 -20.82 4.28 6.58
N LYS A 597 -20.34 3.92 5.39
CA LYS A 597 -19.45 4.74 4.59
C LYS A 597 -19.82 4.65 3.13
N VAL A 598 -19.38 5.63 2.35
CA VAL A 598 -19.71 5.76 0.93
C VAL A 598 -18.44 6.00 0.12
N ALA A 599 -18.35 5.38 -1.04
CA ALA A 599 -17.35 5.70 -2.05
C ALA A 599 -18.02 6.10 -3.37
N ALA A 600 -17.43 7.04 -4.09
CA ALA A 600 -17.82 7.42 -5.43
C ALA A 600 -17.20 6.47 -6.46
N LEU A 601 -17.89 6.23 -7.59
CA LEU A 601 -17.51 5.28 -8.61
C LEU A 601 -17.71 5.88 -10.00
N ASN A 602 -16.78 5.63 -10.92
CA ASN A 602 -16.93 5.86 -12.36
C ASN A 602 -16.16 4.76 -13.15
N ALA A 603 -16.06 4.91 -14.47
CA ALA A 603 -15.33 3.97 -15.32
C ALA A 603 -13.81 3.88 -14.99
N GLY A 604 -13.24 4.90 -14.36
CA GLY A 604 -11.82 4.95 -13.93
C GLY A 604 -11.54 4.31 -12.58
N GLY A 605 -12.59 3.93 -11.83
CA GLY A 605 -12.45 3.26 -10.56
C GLY A 605 -13.27 3.83 -9.42
N ARG A 606 -12.91 3.40 -8.21
CA ARG A 606 -13.52 3.77 -6.94
C ARG A 606 -12.68 4.84 -6.23
N SER A 607 -13.34 5.82 -5.63
CA SER A 607 -12.68 6.79 -4.73
C SER A 607 -12.19 6.15 -3.44
N PHE A 608 -11.41 6.87 -2.65
CA PHE A 608 -11.30 6.60 -1.21
C PHE A 608 -12.68 6.77 -0.54
N ASP A 609 -12.83 6.13 0.63
CA ASP A 609 -14.07 6.16 1.38
C ASP A 609 -14.32 7.53 2.04
N SER A 610 -15.61 7.85 2.26
CA SER A 610 -16.05 8.93 3.16
C SER A 610 -15.65 8.65 4.60
N PRO A 611 -15.84 9.61 5.54
CA PRO A 611 -15.90 9.30 6.95
C PRO A 611 -16.93 8.21 7.26
N GLU A 612 -16.73 7.46 8.36
CA GLU A 612 -17.65 6.45 8.85
C GLU A 612 -18.69 7.14 9.76
N LEU A 613 -19.97 7.03 9.42
CA LEU A 613 -21.05 7.64 10.19
C LEU A 613 -21.94 6.59 10.85
N SER A 614 -22.22 6.81 12.12
CA SER A 614 -22.97 5.92 12.99
C SER A 614 -24.43 6.31 13.11
N VAL A 615 -25.31 5.32 13.21
CA VAL A 615 -26.74 5.50 13.47
C VAL A 615 -27.23 4.48 14.48
N TYR A 616 -28.04 4.93 15.43
CA TYR A 616 -28.74 4.06 16.35
C TYR A 616 -30.22 4.43 16.43
N CYS A 617 -31.08 3.54 16.00
CA CYS A 617 -32.54 3.67 16.13
C CYS A 617 -32.97 3.06 17.44
N ALA A 618 -33.34 3.87 18.44
CA ALA A 618 -33.85 3.38 19.74
C ALA A 618 -35.20 2.70 19.55
N ARG A 619 -35.51 1.74 20.44
CA ARG A 619 -36.86 1.15 20.50
C ARG A 619 -37.87 2.23 20.84
N GLY A 620 -38.89 2.42 20.02
CA GLY A 620 -39.87 3.49 20.17
C GLY A 620 -39.57 4.77 19.37
N HIS A 621 -38.56 4.79 18.54
CA HIS A 621 -38.19 5.90 17.63
C HIS A 621 -39.38 6.39 16.77
N ARG A 622 -40.32 5.52 16.42
CA ARG A 622 -41.54 5.90 15.69
C ARG A 622 -42.40 6.92 16.38
N ASN A 623 -42.27 7.09 17.72
CA ASN A 623 -42.95 8.14 18.43
C ASN A 623 -42.36 9.51 18.02
N ALA A 624 -43.23 10.43 17.59
CA ALA A 624 -42.82 11.76 17.12
C ALA A 624 -42.09 12.62 18.19
N THR A 625 -42.21 12.26 19.46
CA THR A 625 -41.58 12.94 20.62
C THR A 625 -40.35 12.18 21.14
N ALA A 626 -39.94 11.08 20.51
CA ALA A 626 -38.76 10.32 20.91
C ALA A 626 -37.50 11.21 20.82
N PRO A 627 -36.65 11.21 21.86
CA PRO A 627 -35.45 12.05 21.85
C PRO A 627 -34.43 11.51 20.84
N GLU A 628 -33.80 12.44 20.13
CA GLU A 628 -32.74 12.14 19.16
C GLU A 628 -31.53 13.06 19.37
N VAL A 629 -30.34 12.52 19.29
CA VAL A 629 -29.05 13.22 19.35
C VAL A 629 -28.43 13.24 17.98
N LEU A 630 -27.82 14.36 17.60
CA LEU A 630 -26.96 14.46 16.41
C LEU A 630 -25.49 14.43 16.82
N VAL A 631 -24.75 13.41 16.36
CA VAL A 631 -23.29 13.37 16.46
C VAL A 631 -22.70 13.99 15.20
N VAL A 632 -21.92 15.05 15.36
CA VAL A 632 -21.16 15.66 14.27
C VAL A 632 -19.74 15.13 14.31
N ASP A 633 -19.38 14.31 13.33
CA ASP A 633 -17.99 13.86 13.17
C ASP A 633 -17.17 15.03 12.65
N ALA A 634 -16.47 15.70 13.58
CA ALA A 634 -15.74 16.93 13.33
C ALA A 634 -14.21 16.75 13.39
N PHE A 635 -13.73 15.54 13.59
CA PHE A 635 -12.31 15.25 13.52
C PHE A 635 -11.88 15.01 12.09
N ASN A 636 -11.54 16.08 11.35
CA ASN A 636 -11.11 16.03 9.95
C ASN A 636 -9.61 16.25 9.75
N ARG A 637 -8.89 16.59 10.82
CA ARG A 637 -7.49 16.96 10.75
C ARG A 637 -6.63 15.87 10.14
N LEU A 638 -5.87 16.25 9.11
CA LEU A 638 -4.70 15.57 8.58
C LEU A 638 -3.58 16.61 8.53
N SER A 639 -2.48 16.38 9.25
CA SER A 639 -1.40 17.36 9.36
C SER A 639 -0.05 16.69 9.57
N GLY A 640 1.01 17.34 9.08
CA GLY A 640 2.38 17.02 9.47
C GLY A 640 2.67 17.42 10.92
N PRO A 641 3.89 17.10 11.42
CA PRO A 641 4.34 17.49 12.76
C PRO A 641 4.48 19.00 12.94
N ALA A 642 4.49 19.46 14.22
CA ALA A 642 4.83 20.84 14.55
C ALA A 642 6.21 21.22 14.01
N ARG A 643 6.34 22.48 13.56
CA ARG A 643 7.56 22.97 12.91
C ARG A 643 8.26 24.01 13.79
N ILE A 644 9.59 23.97 13.75
CA ILE A 644 10.48 25.02 14.21
C ILE A 644 11.12 25.62 12.97
N GLU A 645 10.87 26.90 12.71
CA GLU A 645 11.42 27.62 11.56
C GLU A 645 11.77 29.05 12.00
N THR A 646 13.02 29.22 12.41
CA THR A 646 13.58 30.51 12.85
C THR A 646 14.81 30.87 12.02
N ALA A 647 15.44 31.99 12.32
CA ALA A 647 16.68 32.39 11.69
C ALA A 647 17.81 31.37 11.88
N ASP A 648 17.87 30.74 13.06
CA ASP A 648 18.96 29.86 13.47
C ASP A 648 18.58 28.37 13.52
N SER A 649 17.28 28.07 13.56
CA SER A 649 16.79 26.69 13.80
C SER A 649 15.73 26.26 12.80
N LEU A 650 15.88 25.02 12.29
CA LEU A 650 14.90 24.35 11.41
C LEU A 650 14.63 22.93 11.92
N GLY A 651 13.36 22.51 11.83
CA GLY A 651 13.03 21.12 12.13
C GLY A 651 11.59 20.86 12.53
N PHE A 652 11.38 19.65 13.08
CA PHE A 652 10.07 19.17 13.55
C PHE A 652 10.12 18.84 15.03
N ASP A 653 9.15 19.37 15.79
CA ASP A 653 8.99 19.12 17.21
C ASP A 653 7.85 18.12 17.46
N LEU A 654 8.20 16.83 17.49
CA LEU A 654 7.22 15.77 17.77
C LEU A 654 6.66 15.83 19.20
N SER A 655 7.32 16.54 20.12
CA SER A 655 6.82 16.70 21.50
C SER A 655 5.67 17.71 21.57
N ALA A 656 5.73 18.77 20.73
CA ALA A 656 4.66 19.73 20.62
C ALA A 656 3.46 19.18 19.85
N ASP A 657 3.72 18.46 18.76
CA ASP A 657 2.71 17.78 17.94
C ASP A 657 3.38 16.81 16.98
N CYS A 658 3.03 15.53 17.03
CA CYS A 658 3.52 14.54 16.07
C CYS A 658 2.79 14.57 14.72
N GLY A 659 1.79 15.45 14.59
CA GLY A 659 0.89 15.46 13.43
C GLY A 659 -0.21 14.41 13.53
N VAL A 660 -1.06 14.36 12.51
CA VAL A 660 -2.16 13.41 12.40
C VAL A 660 -2.10 12.77 11.02
N PRO A 661 -1.51 11.58 10.88
CA PRO A 661 -1.52 10.84 9.62
C PRO A 661 -2.93 10.29 9.30
N ARG A 662 -3.16 9.86 8.08
CA ARG A 662 -4.33 9.04 7.73
C ARG A 662 -4.14 7.63 8.30
N GLY A 663 -5.09 7.16 9.11
CA GLY A 663 -5.03 5.88 9.78
C GLY A 663 -3.91 5.80 10.81
N TYR A 664 -2.72 5.44 10.39
CA TYR A 664 -1.50 5.42 11.22
C TYR A 664 -0.26 5.64 10.37
N THR A 665 0.87 5.93 11.01
CA THR A 665 2.17 5.94 10.34
C THR A 665 3.23 5.15 11.12
N LEU A 666 4.18 4.57 10.38
CA LEU A 666 5.44 4.02 10.88
C LEU A 666 6.63 4.91 10.49
N ALA A 667 6.38 6.01 9.77
CA ALA A 667 7.43 6.85 9.22
C ALA A 667 8.12 7.74 10.26
N LEU A 668 7.48 8.01 11.40
CA LEU A 668 8.11 8.76 12.48
C LEU A 668 8.92 7.80 13.35
N ILE A 669 10.25 7.93 13.33
CA ILE A 669 11.18 6.98 13.95
C ILE A 669 11.73 7.48 15.28
N GLY A 670 11.80 8.81 15.47
CA GLY A 670 12.32 9.43 16.68
C GLY A 670 12.34 10.94 16.60
N LYS A 671 12.69 11.59 17.71
CA LYS A 671 12.74 13.05 17.81
C LYS A 671 14.00 13.60 17.15
N GLN A 672 13.86 14.74 16.49
CA GLN A 672 15.01 15.50 16.00
C GLN A 672 15.87 15.98 17.18
N THR A 673 17.19 15.91 17.04
CA THR A 673 18.16 16.28 18.07
C THR A 673 19.02 17.46 17.68
N ASN A 674 19.19 17.72 16.37
CA ASN A 674 19.93 18.87 15.87
C ASN A 674 19.05 19.76 14.99
N PHE A 675 18.88 21.02 15.42
CA PHE A 675 18.08 22.04 14.74
C PHE A 675 18.93 23.15 14.10
N ASP A 676 20.26 23.11 14.26
CA ASP A 676 21.16 24.16 13.77
C ASP A 676 21.10 24.28 12.25
N ARG A 677 20.55 25.40 11.76
CA ARG A 677 20.42 25.71 10.33
C ARG A 677 21.76 25.75 9.60
N GLN A 678 22.84 26.10 10.27
CA GLN A 678 24.18 26.19 9.66
C GLN A 678 24.77 24.81 9.36
N SER A 679 24.30 23.78 10.03
CA SER A 679 24.72 22.37 9.85
C SER A 679 23.95 21.62 8.76
N MET A 680 23.26 22.33 7.86
CA MET A 680 22.49 21.76 6.74
C MET A 680 23.41 21.00 5.77
N GLY A 681 22.92 19.88 5.24
CA GLY A 681 23.55 19.14 4.14
C GLY A 681 24.45 17.98 4.58
N GLY A 682 24.54 17.66 5.87
CA GLY A 682 25.19 16.48 6.35
C GLY A 682 24.23 15.31 6.58
N GLU A 683 24.77 14.18 7.02
CA GLU A 683 24.00 12.94 7.30
C GLU A 683 24.24 12.40 8.73
N GLY A 684 25.27 12.86 9.39
CA GLY A 684 25.68 12.35 10.71
C GLY A 684 25.06 13.10 11.89
N PRO A 685 25.45 12.75 13.13
CA PRO A 685 24.88 13.31 14.36
C PRO A 685 24.99 14.83 14.51
N ARG A 686 25.90 15.47 13.78
CA ARG A 686 26.07 16.94 13.77
C ARG A 686 25.34 17.64 12.63
N SER A 687 24.54 16.94 11.85
CA SER A 687 23.82 17.48 10.70
C SER A 687 22.45 17.98 11.10
N LEU A 688 21.98 19.05 10.46
CA LEU A 688 20.59 19.51 10.60
C LEU A 688 19.63 18.38 10.35
N GLY A 689 18.64 18.25 11.21
CA GLY A 689 17.59 17.24 11.07
C GLY A 689 17.92 15.91 11.74
N HIS A 690 19.18 15.66 12.14
CA HIS A 690 19.55 14.41 12.80
C HIS A 690 18.64 14.09 13.97
N GLY A 691 18.20 12.84 14.09
CA GLY A 691 17.21 12.38 15.06
C GLY A 691 17.56 11.05 15.71
N GLY A 692 16.79 10.74 16.75
CA GLY A 692 16.82 9.47 17.45
C GLY A 692 16.00 8.38 16.75
N SER A 693 15.93 7.20 17.38
CA SER A 693 15.17 6.05 16.91
C SER A 693 14.26 5.44 17.98
N GLU A 694 13.91 6.23 18.98
CA GLU A 694 13.13 5.79 20.16
C GLU A 694 11.68 5.40 19.84
N TRP A 695 11.18 5.75 18.64
CA TRP A 695 9.86 5.39 18.16
C TRP A 695 9.89 4.29 17.07
N LEU A 696 11.05 3.73 16.85
CA LEU A 696 11.25 2.70 15.83
C LEU A 696 10.24 1.55 15.97
N GLY A 697 9.53 1.25 14.88
CA GLY A 697 8.52 0.18 14.81
C GLY A 697 7.21 0.51 15.53
N ARG A 698 7.06 1.71 16.14
CA ARG A 698 5.81 2.13 16.76
C ARG A 698 4.83 2.65 15.72
N ARG A 699 3.59 2.20 15.81
CA ARG A 699 2.48 2.79 15.06
C ARG A 699 2.04 4.08 15.74
N ILE A 700 2.22 5.21 15.08
CA ILE A 700 1.67 6.49 15.53
C ILE A 700 0.28 6.60 14.96
N ALA A 701 -0.72 6.58 15.84
CA ALA A 701 -2.13 6.68 15.46
C ALA A 701 -2.44 8.04 14.82
N GLY A 702 -3.37 8.02 13.89
CA GLY A 702 -3.85 9.19 13.17
C GLY A 702 -5.38 9.24 13.13
N ASN A 703 -5.91 9.75 12.02
CA ASN A 703 -7.34 9.86 11.82
C ASN A 703 -7.85 8.70 10.95
N ASN A 704 -8.71 7.85 11.52
CA ASN A 704 -9.44 6.80 10.81
C ASN A 704 -10.77 7.30 10.22
N PHE A 705 -11.20 8.52 10.57
CA PHE A 705 -12.50 9.09 10.20
C PHE A 705 -13.69 8.26 10.72
N ASP A 706 -13.58 7.72 11.93
CA ASP A 706 -14.55 6.82 12.60
C ASP A 706 -15.04 7.37 13.94
N GLY A 707 -14.81 8.67 14.23
CA GLY A 707 -15.12 9.31 15.52
C GLY A 707 -16.56 9.16 15.93
N SER A 708 -17.50 9.15 14.98
CA SER A 708 -18.93 9.02 15.26
C SER A 708 -19.30 7.71 15.95
N GLU A 709 -18.56 6.60 15.72
CA GLU A 709 -18.82 5.31 16.36
C GLU A 709 -18.59 5.36 17.86
N THR A 710 -17.47 5.91 18.31
CA THR A 710 -17.11 6.00 19.73
C THR A 710 -18.14 6.82 20.49
N HIS A 711 -18.51 8.00 19.96
CA HIS A 711 -19.51 8.88 20.58
C HIS A 711 -20.91 8.24 20.61
N THR A 712 -21.33 7.62 19.50
CA THR A 712 -22.62 6.91 19.45
C THR A 712 -22.66 5.74 20.44
N THR A 713 -21.59 4.96 20.57
CA THR A 713 -21.49 3.87 21.55
C THR A 713 -21.67 4.39 22.97
N ALA A 714 -20.98 5.47 23.35
CA ALA A 714 -21.10 6.07 24.67
C ALA A 714 -22.54 6.59 24.97
N ILE A 715 -23.21 7.16 23.97
CA ILE A 715 -24.60 7.60 24.08
C ILE A 715 -25.54 6.40 24.30
N ILE A 716 -25.36 5.31 23.54
CA ILE A 716 -26.16 4.09 23.67
C ILE A 716 -26.00 3.48 25.06
N GLU A 717 -24.77 3.40 25.57
CA GLU A 717 -24.48 2.87 26.91
C GLU A 717 -25.14 3.71 28.01
N ALA A 718 -25.10 5.04 27.88
CA ALA A 718 -25.67 5.95 28.86
C ALA A 718 -27.22 6.05 28.78
N ALA A 719 -27.78 6.00 27.58
CA ALA A 719 -29.17 6.26 27.29
C ALA A 719 -29.73 5.44 26.11
N PRO A 720 -29.92 4.12 26.24
CA PRO A 720 -30.33 3.23 25.15
C PRO A 720 -31.74 3.53 24.57
N HIS A 721 -32.51 4.42 25.21
CA HIS A 721 -33.82 4.90 24.74
C HIS A 721 -33.72 6.15 23.83
N VAL A 722 -32.52 6.70 23.65
CA VAL A 722 -32.25 7.87 22.81
C VAL A 722 -31.72 7.40 21.45
N SER A 723 -32.33 7.90 20.38
CA SER A 723 -31.85 7.63 19.02
C SER A 723 -30.67 8.53 18.66
N VAL A 724 -29.80 8.05 17.78
CA VAL A 724 -28.63 8.80 17.31
C VAL A 724 -28.59 8.83 15.80
N SER A 725 -28.47 10.04 15.26
CA SER A 725 -28.08 10.31 13.87
C SER A 725 -26.68 10.88 13.84
N SER A 726 -25.98 10.80 12.72
CA SER A 726 -24.67 11.43 12.57
C SER A 726 -24.46 12.14 11.24
N THR A 727 -23.49 13.05 11.19
CA THR A 727 -23.12 13.82 10.01
C THR A 727 -21.67 14.26 10.07
N CYS A 728 -21.02 14.43 8.92
CA CYS A 728 -19.74 15.16 8.87
C CYS A 728 -19.97 16.67 9.03
N VAL A 729 -18.89 17.42 9.32
CA VAL A 729 -18.95 18.88 9.55
C VAL A 729 -19.54 19.63 8.36
N ASP A 730 -19.17 19.27 7.12
CA ASP A 730 -19.65 19.98 5.93
C ASP A 730 -21.16 19.83 5.74
N ALA A 731 -21.70 18.65 6.02
CA ALA A 731 -23.14 18.43 5.99
C ALA A 731 -23.85 19.13 7.16
N PHE A 732 -23.25 19.15 8.36
CA PHE A 732 -23.75 19.90 9.51
C PHE A 732 -23.88 21.39 9.19
N ASN A 733 -22.90 21.97 8.52
CA ASN A 733 -22.91 23.40 8.11
C ASN A 733 -24.08 23.76 7.19
N GLY A 734 -24.65 22.79 6.49
CA GLY A 734 -25.78 23.00 5.57
C GLY A 734 -27.17 22.72 6.19
N LEU A 735 -27.26 22.32 7.47
CA LEU A 735 -28.54 22.04 8.10
C LEU A 735 -29.34 23.33 8.34
N SER A 736 -30.64 23.30 8.04
CA SER A 736 -31.56 24.39 8.38
C SER A 736 -31.92 24.37 9.86
N GLU A 737 -32.37 25.50 10.41
CA GLU A 737 -32.85 25.63 11.81
C GLU A 737 -33.93 24.59 12.12
N LYS A 738 -34.86 24.36 11.19
CA LYS A 738 -35.90 23.31 11.33
C LYS A 738 -35.31 21.91 11.44
N GLN A 739 -34.20 21.65 10.79
CA GLN A 739 -33.52 20.35 10.91
C GLN A 739 -32.76 20.22 12.23
N LEU A 740 -32.11 21.30 12.66
CA LEU A 740 -31.40 21.35 13.94
C LEU A 740 -32.38 21.23 15.15
N SER A 741 -33.54 21.90 15.12
CA SER A 741 -34.52 21.85 16.17
C SER A 741 -35.18 20.46 16.37
N ALA A 742 -34.94 19.53 15.46
CA ALA A 742 -35.40 18.14 15.62
C ALA A 742 -34.57 17.36 16.66
N TYR A 743 -33.36 17.82 16.96
CA TYR A 743 -32.44 17.16 17.89
C TYR A 743 -32.54 17.73 19.31
N ARG A 744 -32.41 16.86 20.30
CA ARG A 744 -32.38 17.24 21.71
C ARG A 744 -31.00 17.69 22.17
N LEU A 745 -29.96 17.20 21.53
CA LEU A 745 -28.55 17.45 21.80
C LEU A 745 -27.76 17.38 20.50
N ILE A 746 -26.73 18.21 20.37
CA ILE A 746 -25.67 18.10 19.36
C ILE A 746 -24.37 17.75 20.07
N ASP A 747 -23.78 16.64 19.71
CA ASP A 747 -22.45 16.23 20.14
C ASP A 747 -21.45 16.52 19.03
N TYR A 748 -20.63 17.55 19.22
CA TYR A 748 -19.62 17.96 18.25
C TYR A 748 -18.29 17.25 18.55
N ALA A 749 -18.07 16.10 17.93
CA ALA A 749 -16.94 15.18 18.16
C ALA A 749 -15.65 15.70 17.49
N ALA A 750 -14.94 16.59 18.17
CA ALA A 750 -13.76 17.26 17.62
C ALA A 750 -12.45 16.46 17.72
N GLY A 751 -12.38 15.41 18.54
CA GLY A 751 -11.17 14.56 18.64
C GLY A 751 -9.88 15.36 18.88
N LEU A 752 -8.89 15.13 18.02
CA LEU A 752 -7.59 15.84 18.03
C LEU A 752 -7.58 17.08 17.13
N GLU A 753 -8.75 17.66 16.85
CA GLU A 753 -8.82 18.91 16.12
C GLU A 753 -8.12 20.04 16.85
N ARG A 754 -7.37 20.86 16.12
CA ARG A 754 -6.81 22.12 16.60
C ARG A 754 -6.49 23.04 15.43
N ASP A 755 -6.36 24.32 15.71
CA ASP A 755 -5.86 25.27 14.73
C ASP A 755 -4.44 24.91 14.30
N ALA A 756 -4.20 24.85 13.00
CA ALA A 756 -2.89 24.59 12.42
C ALA A 756 -2.57 25.63 11.32
N PRO A 757 -2.26 26.88 11.71
CA PRO A 757 -2.00 27.95 10.75
C PRO A 757 -0.73 27.75 9.94
N HIS A 758 0.19 26.91 10.45
CA HIS A 758 1.48 26.62 9.84
C HIS A 758 1.45 25.44 8.86
N ASN A 759 0.32 24.72 8.71
CA ASN A 759 0.22 23.66 7.71
C ASN A 759 0.34 24.24 6.29
N LEU A 760 0.70 23.39 5.33
CA LEU A 760 0.72 23.75 3.90
C LEU A 760 -0.63 24.32 3.45
N ARG A 761 -1.73 23.76 3.98
CA ARG A 761 -3.07 24.34 3.94
C ARG A 761 -3.47 24.73 5.36
N PRO A 762 -3.55 26.05 5.68
CA PRO A 762 -3.98 26.52 6.99
C PRO A 762 -5.36 25.98 7.35
N TYR A 763 -5.53 25.64 8.61
CA TYR A 763 -6.66 24.87 9.06
C TYR A 763 -7.21 25.44 10.38
N LYS A 764 -8.53 25.46 10.51
CA LYS A 764 -9.28 25.91 11.70
C LYS A 764 -10.10 24.78 12.28
N ALA A 765 -9.93 24.51 13.58
CA ALA A 765 -10.61 23.45 14.30
C ALA A 765 -12.15 23.57 14.28
N ILE A 766 -12.65 24.79 14.45
CA ILE A 766 -14.08 25.06 14.34
C ILE A 766 -14.30 26.10 13.24
N PRO A 767 -14.75 25.68 12.04
CA PRO A 767 -15.08 26.60 10.96
C PRO A 767 -16.15 27.62 11.38
N VAL A 768 -16.12 28.81 10.78
CA VAL A 768 -17.09 29.87 11.10
C VAL A 768 -18.53 29.41 10.90
N ALA A 769 -18.78 28.61 9.87
CA ALA A 769 -20.10 28.06 9.58
C ALA A 769 -20.56 27.12 10.71
N ALA A 770 -19.71 26.19 11.17
CA ALA A 770 -20.02 25.30 12.27
C ALA A 770 -20.29 26.07 13.58
N ARG A 771 -19.51 27.11 13.88
CA ARG A 771 -19.72 27.97 15.04
C ARG A 771 -21.10 28.66 14.99
N ARG A 772 -21.51 29.16 13.83
CA ARG A 772 -22.86 29.75 13.65
C ARG A 772 -23.96 28.73 13.90
N GLN A 773 -23.84 27.51 13.39
CA GLN A 773 -24.81 26.44 13.60
C GLN A 773 -24.94 26.06 15.06
N LEU A 774 -23.82 25.96 15.79
CA LEU A 774 -23.84 25.68 17.23
C LEU A 774 -24.50 26.82 18.05
N GLN A 775 -24.26 28.08 17.64
CA GLN A 775 -24.92 29.24 18.26
C GLN A 775 -26.43 29.26 17.99
N HIS A 776 -26.88 28.98 16.79
CA HIS A 776 -28.31 28.87 16.47
C HIS A 776 -29.01 27.74 17.20
N PHE A 777 -28.33 26.64 17.47
CA PHE A 777 -28.90 25.55 18.25
C PHE A 777 -29.10 25.93 19.72
N GLN A 778 -28.28 26.82 20.30
CA GLN A 778 -28.38 27.29 21.70
C GLN A 778 -29.42 28.38 21.89
N SER A 779 -29.77 29.14 20.84
CA SER A 779 -30.79 30.21 20.88
C SER A 779 -32.21 29.67 20.70
#